data_b289483a840762e2df696b3d9cd59056
#
_entry.id   b289483a840762e2df696b3d9cd59056
#
_cell.length_a   1.000
_cell.length_b   1.000
_cell.length_c   1.000
_cell.angle_alpha   90.00
_cell.angle_beta   90.00
_cell.angle_gamma   90.00
#
_symmetry.space_group_name_H-M   'P 1'
#
loop_
_entity.id
_entity.type
_entity.pdbx_description
1 polymer ?
#
loop_
_entity_poly.entity_id
_entity_poly.type
_entity_poly.pdbx_seq_one_letter_code
_entity_poly.pdbx_strand_id
1 'polypeptide(L)'
;MFRMLFFLACLGCGWVGKAQSPYAQPIQFPYQIPTQVIYDMATDRQGMLYLGTDKGLFRFNGKYATAVAYEDARQLDITHLKEDGQGRLWGMNFAKQLFYLHQDTLRTLPVEIDDAAGAVVNFVFTQNQLWILTYTTLTSYDAKTFKRLFSFKYDNSLTQIASFENKVYIASEYKILVFEENHSHIEEQSPTGFHVTFQIVGETLYVMQNRDITPSKERVFLKWQNGKRTQLPTIDLPADTYVNHYTATAQQLWVCARRGGYTVDAKTGKTHLLFPNKNVTDVVQDYQGNYWVSTLNDGLWFCPSLQNIEYPLPIDLRLHTELSCITLFEGHLYFGTTEGKVLKVAAQALPTATWETLCKASNSEIRRLRFDRNHRVFATGLGLFDMEGKELARAPLIKDACFYNHDGQVFLLIATSYGLRLCKIYPPKQVSAYLQGFKLDTLNKQNKTLHAYNNHRIQRSYSTAVDVSKQRFWIGYDNGLVMYDFAGKATPIYDSQKKVIIAHSLAVDTQGRLWVGTFQQGLFVIEDERTVGHLQAGKALKNNHIYKIIVDKDKIWLGTQAEIGYVDAQTLEFTDVLAQSGLSSSLAYKDFYPDAQGIWVALSHSVLYVPNSPNDRKEELRLLPLASLDANTFAAEALHYKNPSKVQIKYRLKGIDQEWQTIGEPYASIHYPHLRKGNYTLEVFAQDAITKLKSAIQTLPFTVPTQWWETWWFLSSTFVAILGVIGSIAYVIIERNRQKQLFKEQLWISQIKALQSQMNPHFLYNILNTVQGLVYSDRRSEASDVLGNFSDLMRNTLQISEKPYITLNEEVELLKLYVSLEKIRFEEAIDCHITVDFPTETWRHHIPSMLLQPFVENAFKHGLLHKRGDKRLHIIFSRQGDNLQVVIEDNGIGREYAQEIQKRQARKSTGFALSATQQRVALLNKIHPHQIHIDIIDQY
;
A
#
# COMPACT_ATOMS: atom_id res chain seq x y z
N MET A 1 39.63 28.49 -33.41
CA MET A 1 39.68 27.08 -33.87
C MET A 1 39.97 26.10 -32.75
N PHE A 2 40.85 26.35 -31.78
CA PHE A 2 41.10 25.44 -30.63
C PHE A 2 39.96 25.34 -29.57
N ARG A 3 39.07 26.33 -29.43
CA ARG A 3 37.93 26.26 -28.51
C ARG A 3 36.73 25.52 -29.07
N MET A 4 36.64 25.35 -30.39
CA MET A 4 35.55 24.63 -31.05
C MET A 4 35.84 23.11 -31.12
N LEU A 5 37.11 22.70 -31.10
CA LEU A 5 37.54 21.30 -31.00
C LEU A 5 37.37 20.73 -29.59
N PHE A 6 37.45 21.58 -28.55
CA PHE A 6 37.20 21.12 -27.15
C PHE A 6 35.70 20.91 -26.86
N PHE A 7 34.82 21.62 -27.56
CA PHE A 7 33.36 21.41 -27.44
C PHE A 7 32.85 20.19 -28.19
N LEU A 8 33.51 19.80 -29.28
CA LEU A 8 33.22 18.60 -30.05
C LEU A 8 33.78 17.32 -29.38
N ALA A 9 34.89 17.42 -28.61
CA ALA A 9 35.41 16.32 -27.81
C ALA A 9 34.60 16.03 -26.55
N CYS A 10 33.82 16.99 -26.02
CA CYS A 10 32.90 16.77 -24.89
C CYS A 10 31.54 16.19 -25.30
N LEU A 11 31.20 16.18 -26.60
CA LEU A 11 29.99 15.53 -27.12
C LEU A 11 30.15 14.05 -27.46
N GLY A 12 31.39 13.52 -27.36
CA GLY A 12 31.73 12.12 -27.66
C GLY A 12 31.75 11.16 -26.46
N CYS A 13 31.55 11.66 -25.22
CA CYS A 13 31.56 10.84 -24.00
C CYS A 13 30.22 10.86 -23.32
N GLY A 14 29.21 10.19 -23.86
CA GLY A 14 27.89 10.14 -23.31
C GLY A 14 27.04 8.96 -23.73
N TRP A 15 27.64 7.86 -24.14
CA TRP A 15 26.92 6.58 -24.21
C TRP A 15 26.91 5.94 -22.82
N VAL A 16 26.24 6.60 -21.88
CA VAL A 16 25.71 5.89 -20.73
C VAL A 16 24.51 5.11 -21.26
N GLY A 17 24.71 3.85 -21.54
CA GLY A 17 23.60 2.93 -21.81
C GLY A 17 22.59 3.13 -20.70
N LYS A 18 21.38 3.57 -21.04
CA LYS A 18 20.30 3.69 -20.05
C LYS A 18 20.04 2.29 -19.55
N ALA A 19 20.46 2.01 -18.33
CA ALA A 19 20.32 0.71 -17.71
C ALA A 19 18.83 0.39 -17.55
N GLN A 20 18.48 -0.85 -17.90
CA GLN A 20 17.16 -1.40 -17.55
C GLN A 20 17.13 -1.55 -16.04
N SER A 21 16.19 -0.89 -15.38
CA SER A 21 16.03 -1.04 -13.93
C SER A 21 14.86 -1.97 -13.66
N PRO A 22 15.05 -3.05 -12.89
CA PRO A 22 13.91 -3.80 -12.41
C PRO A 22 13.04 -2.89 -11.53
N TYR A 23 11.75 -3.12 -11.60
CA TYR A 23 10.82 -2.39 -10.72
C TYR A 23 11.12 -2.75 -9.27
N ALA A 24 11.42 -1.74 -8.48
CA ALA A 24 11.63 -1.87 -7.05
C ALA A 24 10.95 -0.72 -6.30
N GLN A 25 10.35 -1.03 -5.16
CA GLN A 25 9.66 -0.06 -4.33
C GLN A 25 10.39 0.11 -2.99
N PRO A 26 10.50 1.35 -2.49
CA PRO A 26 11.05 1.58 -1.17
C PRO A 26 10.10 1.08 -0.10
N ILE A 27 10.63 0.42 0.91
CA ILE A 27 9.87 0.05 2.10
C ILE A 27 9.92 1.22 3.08
N GLN A 28 8.74 1.74 3.41
CA GLN A 28 8.61 2.81 4.37
C GLN A 28 8.41 2.25 5.77
N PHE A 29 9.31 2.62 6.69
CA PHE A 29 9.25 2.23 8.11
C PHE A 29 9.04 3.49 8.99
N PRO A 30 7.89 4.18 8.91
CA PRO A 30 7.77 5.53 9.50
C PRO A 30 8.07 5.60 11.00
N TYR A 31 8.01 4.47 11.74
CA TYR A 31 8.23 4.45 13.20
C TYR A 31 8.95 3.19 13.72
N GLN A 32 9.30 2.24 12.85
CA GLN A 32 9.80 0.92 13.29
C GLN A 32 11.32 0.81 13.18
N ILE A 33 11.92 1.42 12.15
CA ILE A 33 13.36 1.48 11.98
C ILE A 33 13.77 2.96 11.97
N PRO A 34 14.52 3.45 12.97
CA PRO A 34 14.88 4.86 13.10
C PRO A 34 16.07 5.27 12.22
N THR A 35 16.31 4.55 11.12
CA THR A 35 17.46 4.80 10.22
C THR A 35 17.16 4.39 8.78
N GLN A 36 17.88 5.00 7.84
CA GLN A 36 17.93 4.60 6.44
C GLN A 36 19.23 3.87 6.08
N VAL A 37 20.11 3.65 7.06
CA VAL A 37 21.41 3.01 6.87
C VAL A 37 21.27 1.53 7.16
N ILE A 38 21.38 0.70 6.14
CA ILE A 38 21.39 -0.76 6.28
C ILE A 38 22.71 -1.25 5.71
N TYR A 39 23.51 -1.88 6.57
CA TYR A 39 24.85 -2.36 6.20
C TYR A 39 24.80 -3.73 5.54
N ASP A 40 23.93 -4.62 6.02
CA ASP A 40 23.91 -6.02 5.66
C ASP A 40 22.54 -6.65 5.89
N MET A 41 22.23 -7.74 5.21
CA MET A 41 20.98 -8.47 5.33
C MET A 41 21.22 -9.97 5.33
N ALA A 42 20.36 -10.70 6.02
CA ALA A 42 20.33 -12.17 5.95
C ALA A 42 18.91 -12.70 6.09
N THR A 43 18.63 -13.85 5.51
CA THR A 43 17.41 -14.62 5.79
C THR A 43 17.77 -15.87 6.59
N ASP A 44 16.98 -16.20 7.61
CA ASP A 44 17.12 -17.47 8.29
C ASP A 44 16.44 -18.62 7.53
N ARG A 45 16.62 -19.85 8.00
CA ARG A 45 15.99 -21.06 7.41
C ARG A 45 14.46 -21.01 7.39
N GLN A 46 13.86 -20.23 8.27
CA GLN A 46 12.41 -20.06 8.32
C GLN A 46 11.94 -19.04 7.26
N GLY A 47 12.87 -18.25 6.73
CA GLY A 47 12.63 -17.21 5.72
C GLY A 47 12.42 -15.82 6.31
N MET A 48 12.66 -15.61 7.61
CA MET A 48 12.63 -14.30 8.25
C MET A 48 13.80 -13.45 7.73
N LEU A 49 13.54 -12.22 7.32
CA LEU A 49 14.58 -11.27 6.92
C LEU A 49 15.09 -10.48 8.12
N TYR A 50 16.41 -10.43 8.25
CA TYR A 50 17.11 -9.64 9.25
C TYR A 50 17.88 -8.51 8.60
N LEU A 51 17.86 -7.34 9.22
CA LEU A 51 18.47 -6.10 8.75
C LEU A 51 19.49 -5.62 9.77
N GLY A 52 20.76 -5.62 9.40
CA GLY A 52 21.87 -5.07 10.18
C GLY A 52 22.03 -3.59 9.87
N THR A 53 21.85 -2.73 10.88
CA THR A 53 21.81 -1.27 10.73
C THR A 53 22.77 -0.57 11.69
N ASP A 54 22.89 0.75 11.57
CA ASP A 54 23.59 1.60 12.54
C ASP A 54 22.85 1.75 13.89
N LYS A 55 21.61 1.28 13.98
CA LYS A 55 20.75 1.32 15.18
C LYS A 55 20.45 -0.06 15.76
N GLY A 56 21.06 -1.09 15.22
CA GLY A 56 20.89 -2.44 15.70
C GLY A 56 20.44 -3.43 14.64
N LEU A 57 20.13 -4.63 15.12
CA LEU A 57 19.52 -5.68 14.32
C LEU A 57 18.01 -5.58 14.39
N PHE A 58 17.36 -5.64 13.23
CA PHE A 58 15.90 -5.70 13.13
C PHE A 58 15.49 -6.99 12.41
N ARG A 59 14.45 -7.65 12.91
CA ARG A 59 13.75 -8.72 12.17
C ARG A 59 12.58 -8.12 11.41
N PHE A 60 12.34 -8.57 10.18
CA PHE A 60 11.32 -8.01 9.29
C PHE A 60 10.50 -9.12 8.64
N ASN A 61 9.17 -9.10 8.84
CA ASN A 61 8.24 -10.10 8.29
C ASN A 61 7.53 -9.67 7.00
N GLY A 62 7.99 -8.58 6.38
CA GLY A 62 7.37 -7.98 5.20
C GLY A 62 6.45 -6.79 5.50
N LYS A 63 5.89 -6.71 6.71
CA LYS A 63 5.01 -5.61 7.14
C LYS A 63 5.57 -4.87 8.35
N TYR A 64 6.08 -5.59 9.33
CA TYR A 64 6.59 -5.06 10.59
C TYR A 64 8.07 -5.36 10.75
N ALA A 65 8.81 -4.35 11.20
CA ALA A 65 10.19 -4.49 11.65
C ALA A 65 10.25 -4.38 13.17
N THR A 66 10.85 -5.38 13.81
CA THR A 66 10.98 -5.46 15.26
C THR A 66 12.45 -5.43 15.63
N ALA A 67 12.85 -4.53 16.54
CA ALA A 67 14.21 -4.48 17.04
C ALA A 67 14.51 -5.73 17.86
N VAL A 68 15.69 -6.31 17.63
CA VAL A 68 16.21 -7.43 18.40
C VAL A 68 16.91 -6.88 19.65
N ALA A 69 16.65 -7.48 20.82
CA ALA A 69 17.29 -7.08 22.07
C ALA A 69 18.77 -7.46 22.09
N TYR A 70 19.57 -6.75 22.87
CA TYR A 70 21.01 -6.98 23.05
C TYR A 70 21.34 -7.27 24.50
N GLU A 71 22.29 -8.19 24.69
CA GLU A 71 22.95 -8.45 25.95
C GLU A 71 24.40 -7.93 25.83
N ASP A 72 24.79 -6.90 26.59
CA ASP A 72 26.15 -6.33 26.68
C ASP A 72 26.79 -5.79 25.37
N ALA A 73 26.02 -5.09 24.52
CA ALA A 73 26.60 -4.46 23.34
C ALA A 73 27.32 -3.15 23.66
N ARG A 74 28.58 -3.00 23.20
CA ARG A 74 29.35 -1.74 23.27
C ARG A 74 28.87 -0.72 22.21
N GLN A 75 28.44 -1.23 21.05
CA GLN A 75 27.87 -0.46 19.93
C GLN A 75 26.72 -1.26 19.36
N LEU A 76 25.70 -0.56 18.87
CA LEU A 76 24.48 -1.19 18.36
C LEU A 76 24.52 -1.50 16.86
N ASP A 77 25.46 -0.92 16.11
CA ASP A 77 25.61 -1.20 14.69
C ASP A 77 25.88 -2.69 14.45
N ILE A 78 25.25 -3.28 13.44
CA ILE A 78 25.41 -4.69 13.09
C ILE A 78 25.69 -4.86 11.61
N THR A 79 26.64 -5.72 11.31
CA THR A 79 27.06 -6.13 9.97
C THR A 79 27.53 -7.58 9.98
N HIS A 80 27.93 -8.12 8.82
CA HIS A 80 28.41 -9.51 8.65
C HIS A 80 27.42 -10.55 9.15
N LEU A 81 26.15 -10.42 8.73
CA LEU A 81 25.09 -11.35 9.10
C LEU A 81 25.30 -12.71 8.41
N LYS A 82 25.36 -13.80 9.17
CA LYS A 82 25.50 -15.17 8.67
C LYS A 82 24.74 -16.14 9.52
N GLU A 83 24.16 -17.17 8.89
CA GLU A 83 23.51 -18.28 9.59
C GLU A 83 24.51 -19.45 9.74
N ASP A 84 24.54 -20.05 10.91
CA ASP A 84 25.36 -21.24 11.16
C ASP A 84 24.63 -22.55 10.79
N GLY A 85 25.35 -23.68 10.88
CA GLY A 85 24.80 -25.00 10.59
C GLY A 85 23.63 -25.43 11.51
N GLN A 86 23.41 -24.72 12.62
CA GLN A 86 22.32 -24.98 13.58
C GLN A 86 21.12 -24.04 13.35
N GLY A 87 21.20 -23.11 12.40
CA GLY A 87 20.15 -22.13 12.12
C GLY A 87 20.19 -20.90 13.03
N ARG A 88 21.29 -20.66 13.74
CA ARG A 88 21.45 -19.43 14.53
C ARG A 88 22.01 -18.33 13.65
N LEU A 89 21.42 -17.14 13.75
CA LEU A 89 21.95 -15.95 13.08
C LEU A 89 23.10 -15.35 13.90
N TRP A 90 24.19 -15.01 13.22
CA TRP A 90 25.36 -14.37 13.78
C TRP A 90 25.58 -13.01 13.12
N GLY A 91 26.21 -12.10 13.85
CA GLY A 91 26.60 -10.78 13.36
C GLY A 91 27.76 -10.22 14.13
N MET A 92 28.32 -9.14 13.62
CA MET A 92 29.44 -8.42 14.23
C MET A 92 29.17 -6.92 14.19
N ASN A 93 29.57 -6.19 15.24
CA ASN A 93 29.54 -4.72 15.24
C ASN A 93 30.89 -4.11 14.81
N PHE A 94 30.94 -2.78 14.62
CA PHE A 94 32.21 -2.09 14.30
C PHE A 94 33.19 -2.06 15.47
N ALA A 95 32.72 -2.29 16.70
CA ALA A 95 33.59 -2.55 17.86
C ALA A 95 34.21 -3.96 17.85
N LYS A 96 33.96 -4.75 16.79
CA LYS A 96 34.51 -6.09 16.57
C LYS A 96 34.03 -7.13 17.57
N GLN A 97 32.88 -6.90 18.20
CA GLN A 97 32.22 -7.90 19.01
C GLN A 97 31.40 -8.83 18.11
N LEU A 98 31.48 -10.13 18.36
CA LEU A 98 30.67 -11.15 17.70
C LEU A 98 29.44 -11.45 18.54
N PHE A 99 28.30 -11.55 17.89
CA PHE A 99 27.01 -11.87 18.49
C PHE A 99 26.37 -13.05 17.78
N TYR A 100 25.55 -13.79 18.54
CA TYR A 100 24.63 -14.77 17.98
C TYR A 100 23.23 -14.59 18.55
N LEU A 101 22.24 -14.84 17.72
CA LEU A 101 20.83 -14.75 18.11
C LEU A 101 20.41 -15.99 18.88
N HIS A 102 19.90 -15.79 20.10
CA HIS A 102 19.35 -16.82 20.95
C HIS A 102 18.08 -16.33 21.63
N GLN A 103 16.94 -16.99 21.40
CA GLN A 103 15.65 -16.59 21.97
C GLN A 103 15.33 -15.10 21.81
N ASP A 104 15.37 -14.60 20.55
CA ASP A 104 15.13 -13.20 20.18
C ASP A 104 16.05 -12.16 20.85
N THR A 105 17.18 -12.59 21.40
CA THR A 105 18.20 -11.70 21.99
C THR A 105 19.57 -11.99 21.39
N LEU A 106 20.28 -10.95 20.98
CA LEU A 106 21.67 -11.04 20.56
C LEU A 106 22.57 -11.17 21.80
N ARG A 107 23.29 -12.28 21.90
CA ARG A 107 24.27 -12.56 22.95
C ARG A 107 25.68 -12.42 22.40
N THR A 108 26.53 -11.80 23.19
CA THR A 108 27.95 -11.72 22.88
C THR A 108 28.58 -13.11 22.95
N LEU A 109 29.49 -13.40 22.04
CA LEU A 109 30.24 -14.66 22.06
C LEU A 109 31.06 -14.76 23.39
N PRO A 110 30.86 -15.81 24.21
CA PRO A 110 31.51 -15.94 25.50
C PRO A 110 32.95 -16.47 25.37
N VAL A 111 33.77 -15.90 24.48
CA VAL A 111 35.16 -16.31 24.27
C VAL A 111 36.04 -15.07 24.22
N GLU A 112 37.08 -15.05 25.01
CA GLU A 112 38.15 -14.04 24.91
C GLU A 112 38.91 -14.26 23.62
N ILE A 113 38.84 -13.31 22.71
CA ILE A 113 39.69 -13.23 21.53
C ILE A 113 40.98 -12.56 21.99
N ASP A 114 42.09 -13.22 21.83
CA ASP A 114 43.42 -12.74 22.27
C ASP A 114 43.66 -11.30 21.71
N ASP A 115 43.75 -10.32 22.57
CA ASP A 115 43.99 -8.91 22.18
C ASP A 115 45.29 -8.75 21.38
N ALA A 116 46.29 -9.65 21.61
CA ALA A 116 47.52 -9.72 20.84
C ALA A 116 47.33 -10.19 19.38
N ALA A 117 46.20 -10.83 19.07
CA ALA A 117 45.86 -11.29 17.73
C ALA A 117 45.28 -10.22 16.81
N GLY A 118 44.95 -9.02 17.35
CA GLY A 118 44.33 -7.93 16.62
C GLY A 118 42.82 -8.06 16.50
N ALA A 119 42.18 -7.06 15.92
CA ALA A 119 40.73 -7.02 15.80
C ALA A 119 40.19 -8.12 14.87
N VAL A 120 38.97 -8.63 15.16
CA VAL A 120 38.28 -9.57 14.30
C VAL A 120 38.00 -8.93 12.94
N VAL A 121 38.40 -9.62 11.88
CA VAL A 121 38.14 -9.20 10.50
C VAL A 121 36.82 -9.75 9.99
N ASN A 122 36.64 -11.07 10.14
CA ASN A 122 35.45 -11.79 9.67
C ASN A 122 35.37 -13.17 10.32
N PHE A 123 34.28 -13.89 10.09
CA PHE A 123 34.07 -15.24 10.58
C PHE A 123 33.30 -16.09 9.58
N VAL A 124 33.43 -17.41 9.66
CA VAL A 124 32.64 -18.37 8.87
C VAL A 124 32.38 -19.65 9.67
N PHE A 125 31.50 -20.47 9.12
CA PHE A 125 31.16 -21.78 9.69
C PHE A 125 31.53 -22.89 8.71
N THR A 126 32.08 -23.98 9.24
CA THR A 126 32.04 -25.30 8.64
C THR A 126 31.03 -26.13 9.43
N GLN A 127 30.78 -27.39 9.07
CA GLN A 127 29.69 -28.22 9.66
C GLN A 127 29.43 -28.03 11.18
N ASN A 128 30.48 -28.05 12.03
CA ASN A 128 30.34 -27.90 13.47
C ASN A 128 31.34 -26.91 14.10
N GLN A 129 32.08 -26.16 13.27
CA GLN A 129 33.11 -25.26 13.78
C GLN A 129 32.81 -23.82 13.38
N LEU A 130 33.03 -22.88 14.30
CA LEU A 130 33.10 -21.46 14.09
C LEU A 130 34.58 -21.09 13.85
N TRP A 131 34.88 -20.49 12.71
CA TRP A 131 36.21 -20.00 12.37
C TRP A 131 36.22 -18.48 12.45
N ILE A 132 37.10 -17.92 13.24
CA ILE A 132 37.27 -16.48 13.44
C ILE A 132 38.61 -16.06 12.86
N LEU A 133 38.55 -15.07 11.97
CA LEU A 133 39.72 -14.46 11.37
C LEU A 133 40.02 -13.11 12.07
N THR A 134 41.24 -12.96 12.55
CA THR A 134 41.81 -11.65 12.89
C THR A 134 42.84 -11.23 11.83
N TYR A 135 43.48 -10.09 11.97
CA TYR A 135 44.50 -9.66 11.00
C TYR A 135 45.72 -10.60 10.96
N THR A 136 45.99 -11.31 12.05
CA THR A 136 47.21 -12.15 12.18
C THR A 136 46.93 -13.58 12.57
N THR A 137 45.71 -13.92 12.96
CA THR A 137 45.39 -15.28 13.42
C THR A 137 44.10 -15.81 12.80
N LEU A 138 44.07 -17.11 12.61
CA LEU A 138 42.86 -17.88 12.35
C LEU A 138 42.64 -18.82 13.53
N THR A 139 41.43 -18.75 14.14
CA THR A 139 41.12 -19.62 15.28
C THR A 139 39.80 -20.33 15.02
N SER A 140 39.74 -21.63 15.28
CA SER A 140 38.48 -22.38 15.24
C SER A 140 37.99 -22.79 16.63
N TYR A 141 36.68 -22.78 16.77
CA TYR A 141 35.94 -23.14 17.96
C TYR A 141 34.86 -24.17 17.62
N ASP A 142 34.59 -25.08 18.55
CA ASP A 142 33.38 -25.89 18.45
C ASP A 142 32.15 -25.02 18.53
N ALA A 143 31.27 -25.12 17.56
CA ALA A 143 30.13 -24.19 17.41
C ALA A 143 29.05 -24.36 18.51
N LYS A 144 29.06 -25.46 19.29
CA LYS A 144 28.09 -25.69 20.38
C LYS A 144 28.65 -25.28 21.74
N THR A 145 29.89 -25.70 22.02
CA THR A 145 30.51 -25.50 23.32
C THR A 145 31.41 -24.31 23.43
N PHE A 146 31.70 -23.67 22.28
CA PHE A 146 32.62 -22.54 22.10
C PHE A 146 34.05 -22.83 22.63
N LYS A 147 34.39 -24.09 22.72
CA LYS A 147 35.75 -24.54 23.12
C LYS A 147 36.68 -24.33 21.92
N ARG A 148 37.84 -23.68 22.14
CA ARG A 148 38.89 -23.54 21.13
C ARG A 148 39.42 -24.89 20.69
N LEU A 149 39.42 -25.13 19.37
CA LEU A 149 39.92 -26.39 18.76
C LEU A 149 41.27 -26.20 18.10
N PHE A 150 41.47 -25.09 17.41
CA PHE A 150 42.67 -24.84 16.59
C PHE A 150 43.01 -23.37 16.61
N SER A 151 44.30 -23.02 16.47
CA SER A 151 44.78 -21.66 16.27
C SER A 151 46.00 -21.65 15.37
N PHE A 152 45.97 -20.80 14.37
CA PHE A 152 47.06 -20.62 13.40
C PHE A 152 47.45 -19.14 13.34
N LYS A 153 48.73 -18.85 13.52
CA LYS A 153 49.27 -17.50 13.45
C LYS A 153 49.99 -17.29 12.11
N TYR A 154 49.78 -16.14 11.51
CA TYR A 154 50.37 -15.76 10.21
C TYR A 154 51.05 -14.40 10.32
N ASP A 155 52.19 -14.26 9.70
CA ASP A 155 53.05 -13.06 9.84
C ASP A 155 52.60 -11.88 8.95
N ASN A 156 51.67 -12.13 8.01
CA ASN A 156 51.11 -11.10 7.11
C ASN A 156 49.64 -10.86 7.41
N SER A 157 49.10 -9.72 6.96
CA SER A 157 47.69 -9.39 7.15
C SER A 157 46.77 -10.37 6.44
N LEU A 158 45.83 -10.92 7.22
CA LEU A 158 44.72 -11.74 6.75
C LEU A 158 43.50 -10.83 6.48
N THR A 159 42.88 -10.95 5.31
CA THR A 159 41.90 -9.94 4.87
C THR A 159 40.50 -10.49 4.68
N GLN A 160 40.34 -11.74 4.26
CA GLN A 160 39.06 -12.35 3.96
C GLN A 160 39.05 -13.85 4.29
N ILE A 161 37.86 -14.38 4.56
CA ILE A 161 37.64 -15.81 4.86
C ILE A 161 36.35 -16.29 4.21
N ALA A 162 36.36 -17.51 3.66
CA ALA A 162 35.16 -18.21 3.17
C ALA A 162 35.22 -19.69 3.55
N SER A 163 34.06 -20.33 3.64
CA SER A 163 33.92 -21.77 3.86
C SER A 163 33.22 -22.39 2.64
N PHE A 164 33.87 -23.32 1.96
CA PHE A 164 33.34 -23.99 0.78
C PHE A 164 33.78 -25.45 0.74
N GLU A 165 32.87 -26.39 0.42
CA GLU A 165 33.15 -27.84 0.39
C GLU A 165 33.83 -28.36 1.68
N ASN A 166 33.41 -27.88 2.82
CA ASN A 166 33.94 -28.15 4.16
C ASN A 166 35.43 -27.74 4.36
N LYS A 167 35.96 -26.89 3.47
CA LYS A 167 37.27 -26.28 3.56
C LYS A 167 37.16 -24.81 3.90
N VAL A 168 38.19 -24.25 4.52
CA VAL A 168 38.24 -22.82 4.86
C VAL A 168 39.31 -22.15 3.97
N TYR A 169 38.86 -21.19 3.19
CA TYR A 169 39.70 -20.38 2.30
C TYR A 169 39.98 -19.04 2.95
N ILE A 170 41.23 -18.64 3.00
CA ILE A 170 41.64 -17.38 3.60
C ILE A 170 42.47 -16.61 2.61
N ALA A 171 42.20 -15.35 2.43
CA ALA A 171 43.03 -14.44 1.68
C ALA A 171 44.01 -13.72 2.59
N SER A 172 45.27 -13.73 2.19
CA SER A 172 46.30 -12.81 2.66
C SER A 172 46.67 -11.85 1.55
N GLU A 173 47.55 -10.90 1.83
CA GLU A 173 48.05 -9.92 0.87
C GLU A 173 48.73 -10.55 -0.37
N TYR A 174 49.25 -11.76 -0.22
CA TYR A 174 50.08 -12.43 -1.25
C TYR A 174 49.60 -13.84 -1.61
N LYS A 175 48.71 -14.45 -0.84
CA LYS A 175 48.39 -15.88 -0.99
C LYS A 175 46.95 -16.15 -0.58
N ILE A 176 46.38 -17.18 -1.18
CA ILE A 176 45.15 -17.83 -0.71
C ILE A 176 45.59 -19.12 -0.01
N LEU A 177 45.28 -19.23 1.26
CA LEU A 177 45.50 -20.40 2.11
C LEU A 177 44.21 -21.19 2.22
N VAL A 178 44.33 -22.51 2.15
CA VAL A 178 43.18 -23.42 2.33
C VAL A 178 43.49 -24.33 3.52
N PHE A 179 42.50 -24.43 4.40
CA PHE A 179 42.54 -25.29 5.57
C PHE A 179 41.55 -26.44 5.40
N GLU A 180 42.08 -27.65 5.55
CA GLU A 180 41.32 -28.88 5.54
C GLU A 180 41.77 -29.70 6.75
N GLU A 181 40.84 -30.11 7.61
CA GLU A 181 41.12 -30.89 8.84
C GLU A 181 42.27 -30.34 9.71
N ASN A 182 42.32 -29.00 9.88
CA ASN A 182 43.34 -28.26 10.63
C ASN A 182 44.76 -28.27 10.01
N HIS A 183 44.92 -28.68 8.77
CA HIS A 183 46.15 -28.55 7.98
C HIS A 183 46.00 -27.44 6.95
N SER A 184 47.03 -26.64 6.78
CA SER A 184 47.06 -25.59 5.75
C SER A 184 47.90 -25.99 4.57
N HIS A 185 47.46 -25.63 3.39
CA HIS A 185 48.23 -25.64 2.17
C HIS A 185 48.02 -24.35 1.36
N ILE A 186 48.97 -24.02 0.50
CA ILE A 186 48.90 -22.87 -0.37
C ILE A 186 48.21 -23.31 -1.65
N GLU A 187 47.02 -22.76 -1.90
CA GLU A 187 46.28 -23.06 -3.13
C GLU A 187 46.74 -22.13 -4.27
N GLU A 188 47.09 -20.88 -3.97
CA GLU A 188 47.49 -19.91 -4.97
C GLU A 188 48.34 -18.78 -4.40
N GLN A 189 49.32 -18.32 -5.20
CA GLN A 189 49.98 -17.03 -4.99
C GLN A 189 49.11 -15.92 -5.63
N SER A 190 48.62 -14.98 -4.81
CA SER A 190 47.97 -13.80 -5.29
C SER A 190 48.99 -12.80 -5.77
N PRO A 191 48.78 -12.07 -6.90
CA PRO A 191 49.65 -10.96 -7.27
C PRO A 191 49.72 -9.93 -6.15
N THR A 192 50.90 -9.36 -5.91
CA THR A 192 51.14 -8.33 -4.88
C THR A 192 50.16 -7.16 -5.03
N GLY A 193 49.56 -6.75 -3.94
CA GLY A 193 48.67 -5.59 -3.89
C GLY A 193 47.23 -5.84 -4.34
N PHE A 194 46.75 -7.08 -4.40
CA PHE A 194 45.37 -7.40 -4.72
C PHE A 194 44.52 -7.67 -3.44
N HIS A 195 43.36 -7.04 -3.38
CA HIS A 195 42.31 -7.41 -2.41
C HIS A 195 41.48 -8.57 -2.93
N VAL A 196 41.40 -9.64 -2.17
CA VAL A 196 40.66 -10.85 -2.53
C VAL A 196 39.32 -10.86 -1.84
N THR A 197 38.27 -11.16 -2.59
CA THR A 197 36.92 -11.37 -2.04
C THR A 197 36.39 -12.72 -2.51
N PHE A 198 35.78 -13.45 -1.60
CA PHE A 198 35.18 -14.77 -1.86
C PHE A 198 33.67 -14.65 -1.91
N GLN A 199 33.00 -15.31 -2.88
CA GLN A 199 31.56 -15.46 -2.95
C GLN A 199 31.16 -16.84 -3.42
N ILE A 200 30.08 -17.38 -2.83
CA ILE A 200 29.58 -18.72 -3.14
C ILE A 200 28.21 -18.56 -3.82
N VAL A 201 28.06 -19.18 -5.00
CA VAL A 201 26.80 -19.24 -5.76
C VAL A 201 26.52 -20.71 -6.06
N GLY A 202 25.53 -21.30 -5.42
CA GLY A 202 25.28 -22.75 -5.51
C GLY A 202 26.50 -23.57 -5.12
N GLU A 203 26.94 -24.47 -6.01
CA GLU A 203 28.11 -25.32 -5.83
C GLU A 203 29.41 -24.74 -6.41
N THR A 204 29.54 -23.40 -6.37
CA THR A 204 30.71 -22.73 -6.97
C THR A 204 31.22 -21.64 -6.04
N LEU A 205 32.54 -21.69 -5.78
CA LEU A 205 33.26 -20.59 -5.13
C LEU A 205 33.82 -19.65 -6.19
N TYR A 206 33.44 -18.40 -6.14
CA TYR A 206 34.03 -17.33 -6.95
C TYR A 206 35.06 -16.55 -6.15
N VAL A 207 36.16 -16.24 -6.76
CA VAL A 207 37.24 -15.46 -6.16
C VAL A 207 37.53 -14.25 -7.05
N MET A 208 37.28 -13.07 -6.49
CA MET A 208 37.54 -11.79 -7.12
C MET A 208 38.83 -11.21 -6.52
N GLN A 209 39.80 -10.92 -7.35
CA GLN A 209 41.06 -10.26 -6.99
C GLN A 209 41.08 -8.86 -7.62
N ASN A 210 41.08 -7.81 -6.81
CA ASN A 210 41.11 -6.41 -7.23
C ASN A 210 42.42 -5.78 -6.77
N ARG A 211 43.16 -5.08 -7.65
CA ARG A 211 44.47 -4.49 -7.32
C ARG A 211 44.37 -3.33 -6.33
N ASP A 212 43.22 -2.67 -6.23
CA ASP A 212 43.06 -1.51 -5.36
C ASP A 212 41.60 -1.35 -4.97
N ILE A 213 41.33 -0.65 -3.85
CA ILE A 213 40.01 -0.20 -3.47
C ILE A 213 39.46 0.85 -4.46
N THR A 214 40.40 1.52 -5.18
CA THR A 214 40.10 2.41 -6.30
C THR A 214 39.74 1.66 -7.58
N PRO A 215 38.97 2.27 -8.50
CA PRO A 215 38.51 1.62 -9.74
C PRO A 215 39.65 1.27 -10.70
N SER A 216 40.46 0.27 -10.36
CA SER A 216 41.51 -0.21 -11.25
C SER A 216 40.91 -1.20 -12.27
N LYS A 217 41.46 -1.16 -13.50
CA LYS A 217 41.05 -2.07 -14.59
C LYS A 217 41.57 -3.50 -14.41
N GLU A 218 42.50 -3.75 -13.47
CA GLU A 218 43.06 -5.06 -13.23
C GLU A 218 42.23 -5.82 -12.21
N ARG A 219 41.28 -6.62 -12.69
CA ARG A 219 40.44 -7.51 -11.88
C ARG A 219 40.61 -8.93 -12.39
N VAL A 220 41.02 -9.85 -11.52
CA VAL A 220 41.08 -11.29 -11.84
C VAL A 220 39.84 -11.95 -11.25
N PHE A 221 39.14 -12.71 -12.07
CA PHE A 221 37.95 -13.43 -11.69
C PHE A 221 38.15 -14.93 -11.88
N LEU A 222 38.05 -15.68 -10.80
CA LEU A 222 38.32 -17.11 -10.77
C LEU A 222 37.11 -17.86 -10.27
N LYS A 223 36.95 -19.10 -10.73
CA LYS A 223 35.87 -20.01 -10.32
C LYS A 223 36.51 -21.31 -9.83
N TRP A 224 36.10 -21.77 -8.64
CA TRP A 224 36.39 -23.12 -8.13
C TRP A 224 35.10 -23.92 -8.09
N GLN A 225 35.14 -25.11 -8.68
CA GLN A 225 33.97 -26.02 -8.64
C GLN A 225 34.51 -27.46 -8.80
N ASN A 226 34.07 -28.37 -7.92
CA ASN A 226 34.51 -29.79 -7.92
C ASN A 226 36.04 -29.94 -7.96
N GLY A 227 36.76 -29.19 -7.13
CA GLY A 227 38.23 -29.18 -7.08
C GLY A 227 38.91 -28.60 -8.30
N LYS A 228 38.19 -28.10 -9.31
CA LYS A 228 38.76 -27.55 -10.54
C LYS A 228 38.67 -26.04 -10.53
N ARG A 229 39.84 -25.41 -10.79
CA ARG A 229 39.96 -23.97 -10.96
C ARG A 229 39.84 -23.58 -12.42
N THR A 230 39.11 -22.51 -12.69
CA THR A 230 38.93 -21.91 -14.02
C THR A 230 39.05 -20.41 -13.91
N GLN A 231 39.88 -19.77 -14.75
CA GLN A 231 39.88 -18.31 -14.88
C GLN A 231 38.72 -17.90 -15.77
N LEU A 232 37.95 -16.91 -15.32
CA LEU A 232 36.83 -16.34 -16.03
C LEU A 232 37.24 -15.00 -16.67
N PRO A 233 36.49 -14.50 -17.65
CA PRO A 233 36.66 -13.13 -18.15
C PRO A 233 36.54 -12.12 -16.99
N THR A 234 37.33 -11.06 -17.05
CA THR A 234 37.31 -9.98 -16.06
C THR A 234 35.93 -9.36 -15.98
N ILE A 235 35.50 -8.99 -14.75
CA ILE A 235 34.21 -8.33 -14.54
C ILE A 235 34.27 -6.93 -15.16
N ASP A 236 33.41 -6.69 -16.15
CA ASP A 236 33.36 -5.42 -16.88
C ASP A 236 32.50 -4.41 -16.08
N LEU A 237 33.15 -3.63 -15.23
CA LEU A 237 32.54 -2.54 -14.47
C LEU A 237 33.04 -1.18 -14.97
N PRO A 238 32.23 -0.12 -14.96
CA PRO A 238 32.68 1.24 -15.23
C PRO A 238 33.87 1.62 -14.37
N ALA A 239 34.83 2.37 -14.94
CA ALA A 239 36.14 2.68 -14.33
C ALA A 239 36.01 3.46 -13.00
N ASP A 240 34.87 4.22 -12.79
CA ASP A 240 34.57 5.01 -11.63
C ASP A 240 33.64 4.30 -10.62
N THR A 241 33.49 2.97 -10.74
CA THR A 241 32.63 2.18 -9.87
C THR A 241 33.33 1.84 -8.55
N TYR A 242 32.91 2.44 -7.44
CA TYR A 242 33.33 2.07 -6.11
C TYR A 242 32.47 0.91 -5.60
N VAL A 243 33.08 -0.26 -5.43
CA VAL A 243 32.43 -1.47 -4.94
C VAL A 243 32.37 -1.44 -3.42
N ASN A 244 31.17 -1.56 -2.85
CA ASN A 244 30.96 -1.71 -1.42
C ASN A 244 31.15 -3.16 -0.98
N HIS A 245 30.51 -4.08 -1.72
CA HIS A 245 30.48 -5.49 -1.38
C HIS A 245 30.17 -6.34 -2.62
N TYR A 246 30.63 -7.59 -2.61
CA TYR A 246 30.17 -8.63 -3.53
C TYR A 246 29.24 -9.55 -2.74
N THR A 247 28.08 -9.86 -3.29
CA THR A 247 27.14 -10.79 -2.68
C THR A 247 26.61 -11.78 -3.71
N ALA A 248 25.91 -12.81 -3.26
CA ALA A 248 25.39 -13.83 -4.13
C ALA A 248 23.96 -14.23 -3.70
N THR A 249 23.09 -14.36 -4.68
CA THR A 249 21.82 -15.08 -4.52
C THR A 249 21.99 -16.52 -5.05
N ALA A 250 20.96 -17.34 -4.90
CA ALA A 250 21.03 -18.76 -5.27
C ALA A 250 21.56 -19.03 -6.70
N GLN A 251 21.37 -18.10 -7.63
CA GLN A 251 21.71 -18.28 -9.05
C GLN A 251 22.54 -17.14 -9.64
N GLN A 252 22.80 -16.08 -8.90
CA GLN A 252 23.33 -14.84 -9.47
C GLN A 252 24.40 -14.23 -8.57
N LEU A 253 25.54 -13.85 -9.16
CA LEU A 253 26.58 -13.03 -8.53
C LEU A 253 26.23 -11.54 -8.68
N TRP A 254 26.41 -10.78 -7.62
CA TRP A 254 26.13 -9.35 -7.54
C TRP A 254 27.35 -8.54 -7.14
N VAL A 255 27.43 -7.34 -7.69
CA VAL A 255 28.35 -6.29 -7.26
C VAL A 255 27.52 -5.16 -6.66
N CYS A 256 27.60 -4.98 -5.37
CA CYS A 256 26.98 -3.88 -4.64
C CYS A 256 27.94 -2.68 -4.65
N ALA A 257 27.48 -1.54 -5.19
CA ALA A 257 28.36 -0.41 -5.41
C ALA A 257 27.68 0.92 -5.01
N ARG A 258 28.51 1.96 -4.87
CA ARG A 258 28.06 3.30 -4.45
C ARG A 258 27.03 3.92 -5.40
N ARG A 259 27.03 3.56 -6.68
CA ARG A 259 26.13 4.11 -7.71
C ARG A 259 25.18 3.09 -8.31
N GLY A 260 25.03 1.93 -7.71
CA GLY A 260 24.11 0.90 -8.19
C GLY A 260 24.44 -0.50 -7.73
N GLY A 261 23.54 -1.43 -7.99
CA GLY A 261 23.77 -2.87 -7.91
C GLY A 261 23.95 -3.42 -9.32
N TYR A 262 24.90 -4.33 -9.50
CA TYR A 262 25.17 -4.96 -10.80
C TYR A 262 25.03 -6.47 -10.67
N THR A 263 24.39 -7.11 -11.63
CA THR A 263 24.51 -8.55 -11.82
C THR A 263 25.69 -8.86 -12.73
N VAL A 264 26.33 -10.00 -12.51
CA VAL A 264 27.48 -10.45 -13.28
C VAL A 264 27.11 -11.72 -14.04
N ASP A 265 27.27 -11.72 -15.36
CA ASP A 265 27.30 -12.94 -16.15
C ASP A 265 28.68 -13.60 -16.00
N ALA A 266 28.73 -14.65 -15.20
CA ALA A 266 30.00 -15.35 -14.91
C ALA A 266 30.68 -15.96 -16.14
N LYS A 267 29.98 -16.20 -17.25
CA LYS A 267 30.56 -16.76 -18.47
C LYS A 267 31.26 -15.70 -19.31
N THR A 268 30.72 -14.51 -19.36
CA THR A 268 31.19 -13.42 -20.23
C THR A 268 31.89 -12.30 -19.47
N GLY A 269 31.78 -12.23 -18.15
CA GLY A 269 32.25 -11.12 -17.30
C GLY A 269 31.42 -9.84 -17.44
N LYS A 270 30.42 -9.84 -18.32
CA LYS A 270 29.56 -8.67 -18.53
C LYS A 270 28.71 -8.38 -17.30
N THR A 271 28.54 -7.10 -17.03
CA THR A 271 27.68 -6.64 -15.93
C THR A 271 26.45 -5.95 -16.47
N HIS A 272 25.34 -6.12 -15.74
CA HIS A 272 24.12 -5.38 -15.98
C HIS A 272 23.82 -4.51 -14.77
N LEU A 273 23.82 -3.19 -14.98
CA LEU A 273 23.44 -2.24 -13.92
C LEU A 273 21.94 -2.34 -13.64
N LEU A 274 21.63 -2.72 -12.43
CA LEU A 274 20.31 -2.70 -11.83
C LEU A 274 20.34 -1.67 -10.70
N PHE A 275 19.23 -1.07 -10.30
CA PHE A 275 19.15 -0.09 -9.22
C PHE A 275 20.11 1.11 -9.35
N PRO A 276 20.13 1.83 -10.48
CA PRO A 276 21.04 2.95 -10.70
C PRO A 276 20.86 4.07 -9.67
N ASN A 277 21.95 4.80 -9.38
CA ASN A 277 22.01 5.93 -8.45
C ASN A 277 21.68 5.61 -6.97
N LYS A 278 21.78 4.33 -6.58
CA LYS A 278 21.62 3.89 -5.19
C LYS A 278 22.96 3.42 -4.64
N ASN A 279 23.26 3.79 -3.41
CA ASN A 279 24.43 3.28 -2.72
C ASN A 279 24.11 1.91 -2.11
N VAL A 280 24.16 0.86 -2.96
CA VAL A 280 23.75 -0.49 -2.59
C VAL A 280 24.80 -1.12 -1.69
N THR A 281 24.36 -1.69 -0.56
CA THR A 281 25.20 -2.39 0.41
C THR A 281 25.11 -3.89 0.27
N ASP A 282 23.89 -4.43 0.08
CA ASP A 282 23.68 -5.86 -0.06
C ASP A 282 22.44 -6.18 -0.90
N VAL A 283 22.36 -7.41 -1.42
CA VAL A 283 21.21 -7.95 -2.15
C VAL A 283 20.95 -9.38 -1.67
N VAL A 284 19.77 -9.60 -1.12
CA VAL A 284 19.33 -10.90 -0.62
C VAL A 284 18.09 -11.36 -1.37
N GLN A 285 18.02 -12.65 -1.67
CA GLN A 285 16.84 -13.29 -2.24
C GLN A 285 16.07 -14.04 -1.15
N ASP A 286 14.79 -13.72 -0.98
CA ASP A 286 13.95 -14.42 -0.01
C ASP A 286 13.48 -15.80 -0.53
N TYR A 287 12.81 -16.55 0.34
CA TYR A 287 12.33 -17.92 0.02
C TYR A 287 11.24 -17.93 -1.08
N GLN A 288 10.58 -16.80 -1.35
CA GLN A 288 9.63 -16.64 -2.45
C GLN A 288 10.32 -16.23 -3.76
N GLY A 289 11.64 -15.99 -3.72
CA GLY A 289 12.46 -15.58 -4.83
C GLY A 289 12.38 -14.09 -5.17
N ASN A 290 11.84 -13.25 -4.28
CA ASN A 290 11.93 -11.81 -4.42
C ASN A 290 13.32 -11.33 -3.99
N TYR A 291 13.70 -10.14 -4.44
CA TYR A 291 14.98 -9.53 -4.10
C TYR A 291 14.79 -8.37 -3.14
N TRP A 292 15.62 -8.35 -2.12
CA TRP A 292 15.73 -7.28 -1.14
C TRP A 292 17.05 -6.57 -1.37
N VAL A 293 17.00 -5.25 -1.50
CA VAL A 293 18.18 -4.42 -1.78
C VAL A 293 18.33 -3.40 -0.65
N SER A 294 19.42 -3.51 0.09
CA SER A 294 19.76 -2.55 1.14
C SER A 294 20.65 -1.43 0.61
N THR A 295 20.56 -0.28 1.25
CA THR A 295 21.31 0.91 0.88
C THR A 295 21.83 1.65 2.11
N LEU A 296 22.86 2.50 1.89
CA LEU A 296 23.37 3.39 2.97
C LEU A 296 22.53 4.64 3.20
N ASN A 297 21.71 5.06 2.22
CA ASN A 297 21.07 6.37 2.30
C ASN A 297 19.56 6.33 2.04
N ASP A 298 19.07 5.26 1.41
CA ASP A 298 17.67 5.15 0.93
C ASP A 298 16.91 3.97 1.55
N GLY A 299 17.45 3.35 2.63
CA GLY A 299 16.82 2.25 3.35
C GLY A 299 16.74 0.96 2.57
N LEU A 300 15.61 0.25 2.72
CA LEU A 300 15.32 -1.06 2.13
C LEU A 300 14.42 -0.92 0.91
N TRP A 301 14.77 -1.67 -0.15
CA TRP A 301 14.00 -1.73 -1.38
C TRP A 301 13.54 -3.17 -1.65
N PHE A 302 12.29 -3.31 -2.05
CA PHE A 302 11.67 -4.58 -2.44
C PHE A 302 11.55 -4.66 -3.96
N CYS A 303 12.11 -5.70 -4.55
CA CYS A 303 12.03 -6.00 -5.97
C CYS A 303 11.41 -7.40 -6.15
N PRO A 304 10.15 -7.50 -6.56
CA PRO A 304 9.46 -8.79 -6.64
C PRO A 304 10.00 -9.69 -7.76
N SER A 305 10.55 -9.10 -8.81
CA SER A 305 11.17 -9.82 -9.91
C SER A 305 12.12 -8.92 -10.68
N LEU A 306 13.27 -9.46 -11.07
CA LEU A 306 14.20 -8.76 -11.98
C LEU A 306 13.66 -8.65 -13.41
N GLN A 307 12.59 -9.37 -13.72
CA GLN A 307 11.93 -9.35 -15.05
C GLN A 307 10.88 -8.24 -15.18
N ASN A 308 10.39 -7.70 -14.06
CA ASN A 308 9.51 -6.52 -14.08
C ASN A 308 10.37 -5.29 -14.32
N ILE A 309 10.38 -4.76 -15.55
CA ILE A 309 11.30 -3.69 -15.92
C ILE A 309 10.59 -2.35 -15.93
N GLU A 310 11.12 -1.40 -15.20
CA GLU A 310 10.67 -0.01 -15.21
C GLU A 310 11.55 0.84 -16.13
N TYR A 311 10.89 1.57 -17.03
CA TYR A 311 11.49 2.50 -17.96
C TYR A 311 11.07 3.92 -17.58
N PRO A 312 11.90 4.68 -16.86
CA PRO A 312 11.60 6.05 -16.53
C PRO A 312 11.56 6.93 -17.77
N LEU A 313 10.66 7.92 -17.81
CA LEU A 313 10.66 8.93 -18.85
C LEU A 313 12.02 9.67 -18.87
N PRO A 314 12.51 10.12 -20.04
CA PRO A 314 13.67 11.01 -20.14
C PRO A 314 13.51 12.23 -19.22
N ILE A 315 14.60 12.76 -18.71
CA ILE A 315 14.62 13.84 -17.71
C ILE A 315 13.89 15.09 -18.21
N ASP A 316 14.08 15.43 -19.49
CA ASP A 316 13.44 16.54 -20.19
C ASP A 316 11.91 16.40 -20.25
N LEU A 317 11.40 15.19 -20.36
CA LEU A 317 9.96 14.90 -20.33
C LEU A 317 9.43 14.74 -18.90
N ARG A 318 10.20 14.12 -17.99
CA ARG A 318 9.75 13.79 -16.63
C ARG A 318 9.33 14.99 -15.79
N LEU A 319 9.98 16.14 -15.95
CA LEU A 319 9.75 17.34 -15.14
C LEU A 319 8.38 17.99 -15.41
N HIS A 320 7.81 17.77 -16.59
CA HIS A 320 6.63 18.51 -17.09
C HIS A 320 5.59 17.62 -17.77
N THR A 321 5.68 16.28 -17.60
CA THR A 321 4.81 15.36 -18.35
C THR A 321 4.39 14.19 -17.49
N GLU A 322 3.08 14.02 -17.32
CA GLU A 322 2.49 12.81 -16.75
C GLU A 322 1.78 12.00 -17.83
N LEU A 323 2.00 10.69 -17.83
CA LEU A 323 1.29 9.77 -18.70
C LEU A 323 -0.16 9.62 -18.25
N SER A 324 -1.09 9.54 -19.20
CA SER A 324 -2.53 9.40 -18.94
C SER A 324 -3.13 8.13 -19.55
N CYS A 325 -2.65 7.71 -20.72
CA CYS A 325 -3.10 6.48 -21.38
C CYS A 325 -1.98 5.86 -22.21
N ILE A 326 -2.12 4.56 -22.53
CA ILE A 326 -1.17 3.78 -23.32
C ILE A 326 -1.88 2.91 -24.36
N THR A 327 -1.24 2.72 -25.50
CA THR A 327 -1.60 1.71 -26.49
C THR A 327 -0.35 1.17 -27.21
N LEU A 328 -0.40 -0.08 -27.65
CA LEU A 328 0.62 -0.70 -28.48
C LEU A 328 0.09 -0.88 -29.89
N PHE A 329 0.85 -0.45 -30.88
CA PHE A 329 0.48 -0.63 -32.28
C PHE A 329 1.74 -0.75 -33.16
N GLU A 330 1.80 -1.77 -34.02
CA GLU A 330 2.92 -2.02 -34.93
C GLU A 330 4.29 -1.98 -34.24
N GLY A 331 4.40 -2.61 -33.06
CA GLY A 331 5.66 -2.68 -32.31
C GLY A 331 6.07 -1.37 -31.60
N HIS A 332 5.25 -0.33 -31.66
CA HIS A 332 5.49 0.94 -30.99
C HIS A 332 4.47 1.17 -29.88
N LEU A 333 4.95 1.67 -28.74
CA LEU A 333 4.12 2.17 -27.66
C LEU A 333 3.80 3.66 -27.94
N TYR A 334 2.54 3.99 -27.76
CA TYR A 334 2.04 5.35 -27.85
C TYR A 334 1.43 5.74 -26.51
N PHE A 335 1.75 6.92 -26.05
CA PHE A 335 1.27 7.43 -24.76
C PHE A 335 0.57 8.76 -24.96
N GLY A 336 -0.57 8.93 -24.31
CA GLY A 336 -1.15 10.23 -24.07
C GLY A 336 -0.62 10.81 -22.77
N THR A 337 -0.64 12.13 -22.67
CA THR A 337 -0.20 12.87 -21.49
C THR A 337 -1.29 13.79 -20.96
N THR A 338 -1.15 14.23 -19.71
CA THR A 338 -2.07 15.18 -19.08
C THR A 338 -2.00 16.58 -19.74
N GLU A 339 -0.86 16.91 -20.37
CA GLU A 339 -0.65 18.21 -21.06
C GLU A 339 -1.04 18.15 -22.55
N GLY A 340 -1.63 17.08 -23.02
CA GLY A 340 -2.11 16.95 -24.41
C GLY A 340 -1.04 16.63 -25.45
N LYS A 341 0.09 16.02 -25.06
CA LYS A 341 1.12 15.50 -25.97
C LYS A 341 0.88 14.03 -26.27
N VAL A 342 1.20 13.59 -27.47
CA VAL A 342 1.33 12.18 -27.84
C VAL A 342 2.80 11.84 -27.93
N LEU A 343 3.24 10.88 -27.14
CA LEU A 343 4.59 10.33 -27.17
C LEU A 343 4.59 8.98 -27.86
N LYS A 344 5.69 8.67 -28.59
CA LYS A 344 5.90 7.40 -29.26
C LYS A 344 7.29 6.86 -28.94
N VAL A 345 7.39 5.56 -28.77
CA VAL A 345 8.64 4.84 -28.56
C VAL A 345 8.55 3.42 -29.10
N ALA A 346 9.63 2.89 -29.68
CA ALA A 346 9.68 1.50 -30.12
C ALA A 346 9.76 0.57 -28.90
N ALA A 347 8.80 -0.35 -28.74
CA ALA A 347 8.71 -1.23 -27.57
C ALA A 347 9.95 -2.12 -27.39
N GLN A 348 10.47 -2.68 -28.51
CA GLN A 348 11.66 -3.57 -28.49
C GLN A 348 12.98 -2.83 -28.27
N ALA A 349 13.03 -1.53 -28.51
CA ALA A 349 14.23 -0.73 -28.39
C ALA A 349 14.39 -0.04 -27.03
N LEU A 350 13.39 -0.13 -26.14
CA LEU A 350 13.55 0.31 -24.75
C LEU A 350 14.66 -0.53 -24.07
N PRO A 351 15.59 0.09 -23.33
CA PRO A 351 15.62 1.47 -22.82
C PRO A 351 16.39 2.48 -23.69
N THR A 352 16.99 2.06 -24.78
CA THR A 352 17.87 2.92 -25.61
C THR A 352 17.10 3.75 -26.63
N ALA A 353 15.82 3.48 -26.81
CA ALA A 353 14.99 4.17 -27.79
C ALA A 353 14.85 5.67 -27.47
N THR A 354 14.86 6.46 -28.53
CA THR A 354 14.48 7.87 -28.46
C THR A 354 12.96 7.99 -28.33
N TRP A 355 12.53 8.73 -27.34
CA TRP A 355 11.13 9.11 -27.18
C TRP A 355 10.82 10.26 -28.16
N GLU A 356 9.85 10.04 -29.01
CA GLU A 356 9.40 11.00 -30.00
C GLU A 356 8.10 11.67 -29.52
N THR A 357 8.07 13.00 -29.50
CA THR A 357 6.81 13.73 -29.34
C THR A 357 6.22 13.92 -30.72
N LEU A 358 5.16 13.18 -31.03
CA LEU A 358 4.50 13.25 -32.35
C LEU A 358 3.77 14.58 -32.55
N CYS A 359 2.97 14.95 -31.56
CA CYS A 359 2.21 16.19 -31.61
C CYS A 359 1.82 16.68 -30.20
N LYS A 360 1.43 17.95 -30.15
CA LYS A 360 0.73 18.57 -29.03
C LYS A 360 -0.53 19.25 -29.55
N ALA A 361 -1.69 18.62 -29.33
CA ALA A 361 -2.94 19.13 -29.90
C ALA A 361 -3.62 20.19 -29.03
N SER A 362 -3.48 20.13 -27.74
CA SER A 362 -4.13 21.06 -26.80
C SER A 362 -3.44 21.02 -25.45
N ASN A 363 -3.79 21.91 -24.52
CA ASN A 363 -3.37 21.84 -23.13
C ASN A 363 -4.38 21.00 -22.30
N SER A 364 -4.97 19.97 -22.89
CA SER A 364 -5.97 19.10 -22.25
C SER A 364 -5.51 17.64 -22.29
N GLU A 365 -5.75 16.94 -21.20
CA GLU A 365 -5.44 15.52 -21.03
C GLU A 365 -5.88 14.66 -22.21
N ILE A 366 -5.00 13.81 -22.72
CA ILE A 366 -5.33 12.79 -23.70
C ILE A 366 -5.94 11.60 -22.95
N ARG A 367 -7.19 11.32 -23.21
CA ARG A 367 -7.94 10.30 -22.49
C ARG A 367 -7.96 8.94 -23.16
N ARG A 368 -7.90 8.93 -24.49
CA ARG A 368 -7.95 7.71 -25.30
C ARG A 368 -7.08 7.81 -26.54
N LEU A 369 -6.40 6.73 -26.83
CA LEU A 369 -5.73 6.45 -28.10
C LEU A 369 -6.48 5.31 -28.77
N ARG A 370 -6.83 5.47 -30.04
CA ARG A 370 -7.54 4.46 -30.83
C ARG A 370 -6.87 4.28 -32.18
N PHE A 371 -6.44 3.07 -32.46
CA PHE A 371 -5.73 2.72 -33.69
C PHE A 371 -6.46 1.56 -34.36
N ASP A 372 -6.56 1.62 -35.70
CA ASP A 372 -6.84 0.49 -36.57
C ASP A 372 -5.73 0.35 -37.62
N ARG A 373 -5.87 -0.57 -38.57
CA ARG A 373 -4.83 -0.80 -39.58
C ARG A 373 -4.46 0.44 -40.39
N ASN A 374 -5.40 1.35 -40.62
CA ASN A 374 -5.25 2.49 -41.54
C ASN A 374 -5.40 3.87 -40.85
N HIS A 375 -5.93 3.90 -39.62
CA HIS A 375 -6.29 5.15 -38.96
C HIS A 375 -5.78 5.16 -37.51
N ARG A 376 -5.24 6.31 -37.13
CA ARG A 376 -4.69 6.57 -35.79
C ARG A 376 -5.23 7.88 -35.29
N VAL A 377 -5.99 7.85 -34.22
CA VAL A 377 -6.62 9.03 -33.65
C VAL A 377 -6.47 9.05 -32.13
N PHE A 378 -6.46 10.23 -31.54
CA PHE A 378 -6.52 10.40 -30.12
C PHE A 378 -7.61 11.37 -29.69
N ALA A 379 -8.16 11.12 -28.52
CA ALA A 379 -9.23 11.91 -27.94
C ALA A 379 -8.74 12.68 -26.72
N THR A 380 -8.98 13.99 -26.69
CA THR A 380 -8.76 14.85 -25.54
C THR A 380 -10.09 15.23 -24.89
N GLY A 381 -10.04 15.99 -23.79
CA GLY A 381 -11.24 16.58 -23.22
C GLY A 381 -11.95 17.60 -24.14
N LEU A 382 -11.29 18.09 -25.19
CA LEU A 382 -11.80 19.14 -26.06
C LEU A 382 -12.17 18.67 -27.47
N GLY A 383 -11.61 17.54 -27.95
CA GLY A 383 -11.84 17.07 -29.29
C GLY A 383 -11.11 15.81 -29.67
N LEU A 384 -11.30 15.37 -30.88
CA LEU A 384 -10.65 14.29 -31.56
C LEU A 384 -9.62 14.80 -32.55
N PHE A 385 -8.44 14.20 -32.57
CA PHE A 385 -7.32 14.62 -33.40
C PHE A 385 -6.66 13.46 -34.12
N ASP A 386 -6.03 13.70 -35.27
CA ASP A 386 -5.09 12.75 -35.87
C ASP A 386 -3.71 12.80 -35.21
N MET A 387 -2.79 11.93 -35.59
CA MET A 387 -1.43 11.89 -35.03
C MET A 387 -0.53 13.05 -35.45
N GLU A 388 -0.99 13.92 -36.39
CA GLU A 388 -0.32 15.16 -36.77
C GLU A 388 -0.81 16.32 -35.91
N GLY A 389 -1.78 16.09 -35.01
CA GLY A 389 -2.38 17.11 -34.15
C GLY A 389 -3.48 17.94 -34.81
N LYS A 390 -3.96 17.52 -36.00
CA LYS A 390 -5.05 18.15 -36.68
C LYS A 390 -6.39 17.74 -36.07
N GLU A 391 -7.22 18.72 -35.75
CA GLU A 391 -8.55 18.49 -35.21
C GLU A 391 -9.45 17.83 -36.27
N LEU A 392 -9.91 16.61 -36.01
CA LEU A 392 -10.84 15.85 -36.83
C LEU A 392 -12.29 16.15 -36.45
N ALA A 393 -12.55 16.32 -35.17
CA ALA A 393 -13.88 16.64 -34.66
C ALA A 393 -13.80 17.37 -33.31
N ARG A 394 -14.57 18.46 -33.18
CA ARG A 394 -14.74 19.15 -31.90
C ARG A 394 -15.84 18.47 -31.10
N ALA A 395 -15.48 17.87 -29.99
CA ALA A 395 -16.41 17.20 -29.10
C ALA A 395 -15.97 17.40 -27.65
N PRO A 396 -16.69 18.19 -26.86
CA PRO A 396 -16.29 18.46 -25.49
C PRO A 396 -16.46 17.22 -24.62
N LEU A 397 -15.49 17.00 -23.73
CA LEU A 397 -15.48 15.97 -22.70
C LEU A 397 -15.68 14.54 -23.25
N ILE A 398 -14.84 14.18 -24.25
CA ILE A 398 -14.80 12.81 -24.76
C ILE A 398 -14.37 11.86 -23.64
N LYS A 399 -15.09 10.74 -23.51
CA LYS A 399 -14.84 9.70 -22.52
C LYS A 399 -14.36 8.41 -23.13
N ASP A 400 -14.92 8.03 -24.28
CA ASP A 400 -14.53 6.84 -25.02
C ASP A 400 -14.80 7.01 -26.51
N ALA A 401 -14.16 6.15 -27.33
CA ALA A 401 -14.38 6.10 -28.76
C ALA A 401 -14.06 4.70 -29.30
N CYS A 402 -14.80 4.25 -30.33
CA CYS A 402 -14.52 3.00 -31.03
C CYS A 402 -14.67 3.18 -32.54
N PHE A 403 -13.84 2.46 -33.32
CA PHE A 403 -13.94 2.42 -34.78
C PHE A 403 -15.08 1.52 -35.23
N TYR A 404 -15.71 1.93 -36.31
CA TYR A 404 -16.74 1.19 -36.98
C TYR A 404 -16.60 1.30 -38.49
N ASN A 405 -16.49 0.17 -39.19
CA ASN A 405 -16.40 0.09 -40.65
C ASN A 405 -17.74 -0.35 -41.25
N HIS A 406 -18.27 0.42 -42.19
CA HIS A 406 -19.50 0.11 -42.91
C HIS A 406 -19.38 0.56 -44.36
N ASP A 407 -19.62 -0.34 -45.31
CA ASP A 407 -19.60 -0.11 -46.78
C ASP A 407 -18.31 0.63 -47.24
N GLY A 408 -17.15 0.22 -46.73
CA GLY A 408 -15.88 0.82 -47.09
C GLY A 408 -15.62 2.23 -46.48
N GLN A 409 -16.51 2.66 -45.61
CA GLN A 409 -16.39 3.90 -44.88
C GLN A 409 -16.02 3.64 -43.44
N VAL A 410 -15.12 4.43 -42.89
CA VAL A 410 -14.69 4.34 -41.51
C VAL A 410 -15.31 5.44 -40.66
N PHE A 411 -16.00 5.01 -39.65
CA PHE A 411 -16.64 5.88 -38.68
C PHE A 411 -15.99 5.69 -37.30
N LEU A 412 -16.07 6.73 -36.47
CA LEU A 412 -15.73 6.67 -35.05
C LEU A 412 -16.96 7.03 -34.23
N LEU A 413 -17.35 6.11 -33.38
CA LEU A 413 -18.42 6.27 -32.40
C LEU A 413 -17.80 6.87 -31.13
N ILE A 414 -18.24 8.05 -30.70
CA ILE A 414 -17.63 8.84 -29.63
C ILE A 414 -18.61 9.07 -28.48
N ALA A 415 -18.28 8.58 -27.29
CA ALA A 415 -19.02 8.86 -26.06
C ALA A 415 -18.54 10.18 -25.43
N THR A 416 -19.47 11.09 -25.14
CA THR A 416 -19.17 12.41 -24.54
C THR A 416 -20.09 12.70 -23.36
N SER A 417 -19.75 13.72 -22.57
CA SER A 417 -20.64 14.21 -21.50
C SER A 417 -21.95 14.82 -22.02
N TYR A 418 -22.07 15.03 -23.32
CA TYR A 418 -23.27 15.61 -23.98
C TYR A 418 -23.95 14.59 -24.91
N GLY A 419 -23.71 13.30 -24.69
CA GLY A 419 -24.28 12.22 -25.49
C GLY A 419 -23.31 11.61 -26.49
N LEU A 420 -23.85 10.77 -27.37
CA LEU A 420 -23.10 10.05 -28.39
C LEU A 420 -22.93 10.88 -29.66
N ARG A 421 -21.76 10.77 -30.28
CA ARG A 421 -21.46 11.34 -31.60
C ARG A 421 -20.90 10.27 -32.52
N LEU A 422 -21.27 10.33 -33.78
CA LEU A 422 -20.69 9.52 -34.85
C LEU A 422 -19.93 10.46 -35.80
N CYS A 423 -18.65 10.19 -36.01
CA CYS A 423 -17.80 10.95 -36.91
C CYS A 423 -17.33 10.06 -38.07
N LYS A 424 -17.50 10.46 -39.30
CA LYS A 424 -16.92 9.79 -40.47
C LYS A 424 -15.47 10.28 -40.65
N ILE A 425 -14.53 9.30 -40.68
CA ILE A 425 -13.11 9.63 -40.78
C ILE A 425 -12.57 9.50 -42.18
N TYR A 426 -13.16 8.66 -43.03
CA TYR A 426 -12.66 8.42 -44.39
C TYR A 426 -13.74 8.51 -45.43
N PRO A 427 -13.46 9.14 -46.62
CA PRO A 427 -12.21 9.76 -47.04
C PRO A 427 -11.92 11.11 -46.32
N PRO A 428 -10.63 11.49 -46.17
CA PRO A 428 -10.17 12.51 -45.20
C PRO A 428 -10.58 13.97 -45.54
N LYS A 429 -11.28 14.23 -46.64
CA LYS A 429 -11.58 15.59 -47.10
C LYS A 429 -12.72 16.30 -46.35
N GLN A 430 -13.52 15.58 -45.57
CA GLN A 430 -14.56 16.21 -44.76
C GLN A 430 -14.87 15.39 -43.51
N VAL A 431 -14.36 15.81 -42.38
CA VAL A 431 -14.86 15.34 -41.07
C VAL A 431 -16.14 16.10 -40.79
N SER A 432 -17.25 15.56 -41.26
CA SER A 432 -18.57 16.01 -40.86
C SER A 432 -19.21 14.90 -40.03
N ALA A 433 -19.87 15.29 -38.94
CA ALA A 433 -20.67 14.35 -38.14
C ALA A 433 -21.88 13.93 -39.02
N TYR A 434 -21.79 12.77 -39.65
CA TYR A 434 -22.87 12.22 -40.45
C TYR A 434 -23.30 10.88 -39.91
N LEU A 435 -24.60 10.75 -39.71
CA LEU A 435 -25.31 9.47 -39.47
C LEU A 435 -25.85 8.91 -40.77
N GLN A 436 -25.12 9.00 -41.89
CA GLN A 436 -25.55 8.44 -43.18
C GLN A 436 -25.21 6.98 -43.25
N GLY A 437 -26.22 6.14 -43.49
CA GLY A 437 -26.14 4.68 -43.55
C GLY A 437 -26.91 3.98 -42.44
N PHE A 438 -27.11 4.61 -41.33
CA PHE A 438 -28.18 4.22 -40.41
C PHE A 438 -29.46 4.94 -40.85
N LYS A 439 -30.60 4.24 -40.88
CA LYS A 439 -31.90 4.90 -40.90
C LYS A 439 -32.15 5.73 -39.60
N LEU A 440 -31.12 6.26 -39.05
CA LEU A 440 -31.07 7.22 -37.96
C LEU A 440 -31.46 8.63 -38.44
N ASP A 441 -31.77 8.81 -39.70
CA ASP A 441 -32.33 10.07 -40.30
C ASP A 441 -33.59 10.57 -39.62
N THR A 442 -34.24 9.70 -38.84
CA THR A 442 -35.41 10.08 -38.06
C THR A 442 -35.07 10.52 -36.64
N LEU A 443 -33.87 10.31 -36.13
CA LEU A 443 -33.56 10.56 -34.74
C LEU A 443 -33.02 11.94 -34.44
N ASN A 444 -32.48 12.69 -35.39
CA ASN A 444 -32.23 14.11 -35.17
C ASN A 444 -31.76 14.86 -36.42
N LYS A 445 -32.65 15.40 -37.24
CA LYS A 445 -32.34 16.32 -38.34
C LYS A 445 -31.78 17.66 -37.82
N GLN A 446 -31.90 17.99 -36.56
CA GLN A 446 -31.52 19.30 -36.02
C GLN A 446 -30.20 19.34 -35.22
N ASN A 447 -29.71 18.27 -34.61
CA ASN A 447 -28.58 18.41 -33.69
C ASN A 447 -27.44 17.37 -33.79
N LYS A 448 -27.40 16.48 -34.75
CA LYS A 448 -26.26 15.53 -34.97
C LYS A 448 -25.81 14.74 -33.72
N THR A 449 -26.65 14.62 -32.71
CA THR A 449 -26.36 13.92 -31.45
C THR A 449 -27.47 12.88 -31.19
N LEU A 450 -27.12 11.64 -30.96
CA LEU A 450 -28.04 10.62 -30.49
C LEU A 450 -28.50 10.95 -29.07
N HIS A 451 -29.73 11.40 -28.91
CA HIS A 451 -30.35 11.52 -27.61
C HIS A 451 -31.02 10.18 -27.25
N ALA A 452 -30.58 9.61 -26.14
CA ALA A 452 -31.20 8.41 -25.64
C ALA A 452 -32.64 8.66 -25.16
N TYR A 453 -33.43 7.66 -25.41
CA TYR A 453 -34.78 7.41 -24.94
C TYR A 453 -35.16 8.15 -23.66
N ASN A 454 -36.13 9.05 -23.78
CA ASN A 454 -36.93 9.82 -22.80
C ASN A 454 -36.55 11.29 -22.59
N ASN A 455 -37.50 12.10 -23.02
CA ASN A 455 -37.80 13.44 -22.52
C ASN A 455 -36.64 14.41 -22.27
N HIS A 456 -36.19 15.11 -23.31
CA HIS A 456 -35.57 16.45 -23.22
C HIS A 456 -34.33 16.66 -22.30
N ARG A 457 -33.68 15.61 -21.78
CA ARG A 457 -32.42 15.75 -21.04
C ARG A 457 -31.25 15.16 -21.84
N ILE A 458 -30.17 15.97 -21.96
CA ILE A 458 -28.88 15.53 -22.52
C ILE A 458 -28.35 14.44 -21.58
N GLN A 459 -28.23 13.18 -22.08
CA GLN A 459 -27.73 12.06 -21.31
C GLN A 459 -26.22 11.96 -21.52
N ARG A 460 -25.47 11.80 -20.42
CA ARG A 460 -24.03 11.56 -20.49
C ARG A 460 -23.76 10.14 -20.93
N SER A 461 -22.93 9.98 -21.98
CA SER A 461 -22.40 8.66 -22.37
C SER A 461 -20.97 8.48 -21.86
N TYR A 462 -20.67 7.26 -21.38
CA TYR A 462 -19.36 6.92 -20.77
C TYR A 462 -18.53 6.01 -21.66
N SER A 463 -19.15 5.09 -22.37
CA SER A 463 -18.47 4.04 -23.14
C SER A 463 -19.27 3.62 -24.36
N THR A 464 -18.56 3.07 -25.34
CA THR A 464 -19.15 2.58 -26.60
C THR A 464 -18.49 1.28 -27.03
N ALA A 465 -19.26 0.37 -27.64
CA ALA A 465 -18.75 -0.83 -28.29
C ALA A 465 -19.59 -1.14 -29.53
N VAL A 466 -18.98 -1.76 -30.53
CA VAL A 466 -19.63 -2.11 -31.80
C VAL A 466 -19.38 -3.59 -32.09
N ASP A 467 -20.43 -4.29 -32.50
CA ASP A 467 -20.39 -5.63 -33.11
C ASP A 467 -20.84 -5.51 -34.56
N VAL A 468 -19.87 -5.46 -35.46
CA VAL A 468 -20.14 -5.34 -36.90
C VAL A 468 -20.81 -6.59 -37.45
N SER A 469 -20.49 -7.76 -36.91
CA SER A 469 -21.03 -9.06 -37.39
C SER A 469 -22.53 -9.17 -37.15
N LYS A 470 -23.02 -8.72 -36.02
CA LYS A 470 -24.45 -8.72 -35.66
C LYS A 470 -25.12 -7.37 -35.92
N GLN A 471 -24.44 -6.42 -36.59
CA GLN A 471 -24.94 -5.08 -36.97
C GLN A 471 -25.60 -4.33 -35.80
N ARG A 472 -24.88 -4.28 -34.69
CA ARG A 472 -25.33 -3.61 -33.44
C ARG A 472 -24.20 -2.89 -32.72
N PHE A 473 -24.58 -1.93 -31.89
CA PHE A 473 -23.64 -1.23 -31.00
C PHE A 473 -24.29 -0.93 -29.67
N TRP A 474 -23.44 -0.75 -28.65
CA TRP A 474 -23.88 -0.46 -27.29
C TRP A 474 -23.31 0.86 -26.80
N ILE A 475 -24.11 1.52 -25.98
CA ILE A 475 -23.73 2.76 -25.32
C ILE A 475 -24.04 2.65 -23.84
N GLY A 476 -23.01 2.93 -23.02
CA GLY A 476 -23.17 3.11 -21.59
C GLY A 476 -23.53 4.56 -21.29
N TYR A 477 -24.72 4.79 -20.81
CA TYR A 477 -25.19 6.08 -20.31
C TYR A 477 -25.14 6.16 -18.78
N ASP A 478 -25.34 7.36 -18.24
CA ASP A 478 -25.46 7.61 -16.80
C ASP A 478 -26.69 6.96 -16.15
N ASN A 479 -27.69 6.64 -16.91
CA ASN A 479 -28.94 6.01 -16.51
C ASN A 479 -29.13 4.60 -17.04
N GLY A 480 -28.13 3.97 -17.71
CA GLY A 480 -28.19 2.60 -18.14
C GLY A 480 -27.40 2.25 -19.40
N LEU A 481 -27.46 0.97 -19.73
CA LEU A 481 -26.86 0.40 -20.92
C LEU A 481 -27.93 0.23 -21.98
N VAL A 482 -27.67 0.71 -23.19
CA VAL A 482 -28.59 0.59 -24.32
C VAL A 482 -27.87 -0.02 -25.52
N MET A 483 -28.49 -1.01 -26.14
CA MET A 483 -28.11 -1.55 -27.44
C MET A 483 -28.89 -0.83 -28.52
N TYR A 484 -28.21 -0.58 -29.61
CA TYR A 484 -28.84 -0.11 -30.88
C TYR A 484 -28.53 -1.10 -31.99
N ASP A 485 -29.51 -1.45 -32.81
CA ASP A 485 -29.26 -2.06 -34.12
C ASP A 485 -28.86 -0.95 -35.13
N PHE A 486 -28.32 -1.38 -36.29
CA PHE A 486 -27.94 -0.43 -37.32
C PHE A 486 -29.12 0.26 -37.99
N ALA A 487 -30.36 -0.19 -37.74
CA ALA A 487 -31.59 0.47 -38.16
C ALA A 487 -32.01 1.59 -37.16
N GLY A 488 -31.33 1.70 -36.02
CA GLY A 488 -31.58 2.73 -35.00
C GLY A 488 -32.60 2.31 -33.93
N LYS A 489 -33.02 1.05 -33.87
CA LYS A 489 -33.88 0.58 -32.78
C LYS A 489 -33.08 0.45 -31.49
N ALA A 490 -33.58 1.06 -30.46
CA ALA A 490 -32.97 1.05 -29.12
C ALA A 490 -33.59 -0.05 -28.27
N THR A 491 -32.74 -0.83 -27.59
CA THR A 491 -33.12 -1.86 -26.62
C THR A 491 -32.34 -1.64 -25.31
N PRO A 492 -33.01 -1.26 -24.20
CA PRO A 492 -32.37 -1.16 -22.90
C PRO A 492 -31.95 -2.54 -22.39
N ILE A 493 -30.74 -2.61 -21.81
CA ILE A 493 -30.18 -3.85 -21.25
C ILE A 493 -30.16 -3.74 -19.73
N TYR A 494 -30.62 -4.81 -19.07
CA TYR A 494 -30.73 -4.94 -17.64
C TYR A 494 -29.96 -6.14 -17.12
N ASP A 495 -29.67 -6.15 -15.84
CA ASP A 495 -29.12 -7.32 -15.16
C ASP A 495 -30.18 -8.44 -15.01
N SER A 496 -29.78 -9.59 -14.47
CA SER A 496 -30.66 -10.73 -14.22
C SER A 496 -31.81 -10.42 -13.24
N GLN A 497 -31.68 -9.35 -12.44
CA GLN A 497 -32.70 -8.88 -11.51
C GLN A 497 -33.51 -7.69 -12.05
N LYS A 498 -33.39 -7.40 -13.35
CA LYS A 498 -34.00 -6.24 -14.02
C LYS A 498 -33.54 -4.87 -13.46
N LYS A 499 -32.33 -4.80 -12.86
CA LYS A 499 -31.72 -3.56 -12.44
C LYS A 499 -30.93 -2.95 -13.59
N VAL A 500 -30.74 -1.65 -13.53
CA VAL A 500 -29.97 -0.87 -14.50
C VAL A 500 -28.49 -1.16 -14.38
N ILE A 501 -27.81 -1.36 -15.52
CA ILE A 501 -26.35 -1.53 -15.59
C ILE A 501 -25.73 -0.21 -16.03
N ILE A 502 -24.90 0.41 -15.16
CA ILE A 502 -24.21 1.65 -15.46
C ILE A 502 -22.82 1.32 -16.01
N ALA A 503 -22.72 1.24 -17.32
CA ALA A 503 -21.51 0.84 -18.02
C ALA A 503 -20.48 1.98 -18.05
N HIS A 504 -19.25 1.70 -17.59
CA HIS A 504 -18.10 2.62 -17.65
C HIS A 504 -17.12 2.23 -18.76
N SER A 505 -16.97 0.95 -19.06
CA SER A 505 -16.14 0.41 -20.15
C SER A 505 -16.88 -0.73 -20.84
N LEU A 506 -16.79 -0.78 -22.15
CA LEU A 506 -17.45 -1.78 -22.99
C LEU A 506 -16.46 -2.40 -23.98
N ALA A 507 -16.54 -3.71 -24.17
CA ALA A 507 -15.80 -4.41 -25.21
C ALA A 507 -16.61 -5.61 -25.71
N VAL A 508 -16.47 -5.94 -27.00
CA VAL A 508 -17.10 -7.11 -27.62
C VAL A 508 -16.03 -8.13 -27.91
N ASP A 509 -16.26 -9.38 -27.51
CA ASP A 509 -15.35 -10.48 -27.80
C ASP A 509 -15.57 -11.09 -29.20
N THR A 510 -14.73 -12.03 -29.56
CA THR A 510 -14.78 -12.72 -30.86
C THR A 510 -16.04 -13.58 -31.07
N GLN A 511 -16.76 -13.91 -29.99
CA GLN A 511 -18.03 -14.66 -30.02
C GLN A 511 -19.24 -13.72 -30.08
N GLY A 512 -19.02 -12.39 -30.04
CA GLY A 512 -20.07 -11.39 -30.04
C GLY A 512 -20.75 -11.20 -28.70
N ARG A 513 -20.11 -11.63 -27.58
CA ARG A 513 -20.57 -11.33 -26.23
C ARG A 513 -20.05 -9.93 -25.84
N LEU A 514 -20.90 -9.16 -25.17
CA LEU A 514 -20.55 -7.85 -24.65
C LEU A 514 -20.04 -7.97 -23.19
N TRP A 515 -18.86 -7.47 -22.95
CA TRP A 515 -18.24 -7.35 -21.63
C TRP A 515 -18.43 -5.93 -21.11
N VAL A 516 -19.05 -5.80 -19.95
CA VAL A 516 -19.49 -4.53 -19.40
C VAL A 516 -18.81 -4.28 -18.05
N GLY A 517 -17.84 -3.39 -18.05
CA GLY A 517 -17.22 -2.88 -16.83
C GLY A 517 -18.04 -1.73 -16.27
N THR A 518 -18.33 -1.76 -15.00
CA THR A 518 -19.17 -0.77 -14.33
C THR A 518 -18.36 0.04 -13.32
N PHE A 519 -18.96 1.12 -12.82
CA PHE A 519 -18.34 1.93 -11.78
C PHE A 519 -18.44 1.30 -10.37
N GLN A 520 -19.53 0.59 -10.08
CA GLN A 520 -19.78 0.04 -8.72
C GLN A 520 -20.35 -1.38 -8.71
N GLN A 521 -20.70 -1.93 -9.86
CA GLN A 521 -21.43 -3.19 -9.95
C GLN A 521 -20.53 -4.37 -10.39
N GLY A 522 -19.24 -4.13 -10.69
CA GLY A 522 -18.30 -5.14 -11.19
C GLY A 522 -18.39 -5.35 -12.70
N LEU A 523 -18.16 -6.58 -13.16
CA LEU A 523 -18.15 -6.98 -14.57
C LEU A 523 -19.37 -7.79 -14.90
N PHE A 524 -20.11 -7.37 -15.94
CA PHE A 524 -21.17 -8.18 -16.53
C PHE A 524 -20.75 -8.75 -17.89
N VAL A 525 -21.25 -9.93 -18.20
CA VAL A 525 -21.14 -10.55 -19.52
C VAL A 525 -22.53 -10.69 -20.08
N ILE A 526 -22.74 -10.14 -21.28
CA ILE A 526 -24.05 -10.10 -21.93
C ILE A 526 -23.97 -10.82 -23.25
N GLU A 527 -24.86 -11.78 -23.46
CA GLU A 527 -25.05 -12.53 -24.70
C GLU A 527 -26.51 -12.44 -25.09
N ASP A 528 -26.78 -12.13 -26.37
CA ASP A 528 -28.11 -11.96 -26.92
C ASP A 528 -29.09 -11.23 -25.98
N GLU A 529 -28.68 -10.05 -25.51
CA GLU A 529 -29.42 -9.12 -24.62
C GLU A 529 -29.66 -9.63 -23.19
N ARG A 530 -29.06 -10.78 -22.80
CA ARG A 530 -29.19 -11.38 -21.47
C ARG A 530 -27.87 -11.39 -20.75
N THR A 531 -27.91 -11.14 -19.46
CA THR A 531 -26.76 -11.29 -18.59
C THR A 531 -26.47 -12.77 -18.35
N VAL A 532 -25.33 -13.27 -18.86
CA VAL A 532 -24.86 -14.65 -18.71
C VAL A 532 -23.76 -14.80 -17.65
N GLY A 533 -23.11 -13.69 -17.23
CA GLY A 533 -22.07 -13.69 -16.21
C GLY A 533 -22.02 -12.40 -15.42
N HIS A 534 -21.64 -12.50 -14.14
CA HIS A 534 -21.48 -11.34 -13.27
C HIS A 534 -20.38 -11.59 -12.22
N LEU A 535 -19.27 -10.85 -12.31
CA LEU A 535 -18.15 -10.90 -11.38
C LEU A 535 -18.14 -9.64 -10.51
N GLN A 536 -18.04 -9.83 -9.18
CA GLN A 536 -18.09 -8.73 -8.20
C GLN A 536 -16.95 -8.79 -7.19
N ALA A 537 -16.68 -7.65 -6.56
CA ALA A 537 -15.76 -7.56 -5.44
C ALA A 537 -16.19 -8.46 -4.26
N GLY A 538 -15.20 -9.05 -3.59
CA GLY A 538 -15.42 -10.00 -2.51
C GLY A 538 -15.66 -11.45 -2.95
N LYS A 539 -15.96 -11.70 -4.23
CA LYS A 539 -16.06 -13.06 -4.81
C LYS A 539 -14.91 -13.34 -5.77
N ALA A 540 -14.81 -12.59 -6.87
CA ALA A 540 -13.82 -12.79 -7.91
C ALA A 540 -12.87 -11.59 -8.07
N LEU A 541 -13.32 -10.37 -7.77
CA LEU A 541 -12.58 -9.14 -7.91
C LEU A 541 -12.31 -8.51 -6.54
N LYS A 542 -11.30 -7.62 -6.45
CA LYS A 542 -11.05 -6.78 -5.25
C LYS A 542 -11.85 -5.48 -5.29
N ASN A 543 -12.14 -4.98 -6.50
CA ASN A 543 -12.80 -3.71 -6.71
C ASN A 543 -13.86 -3.83 -7.81
N ASN A 544 -15.02 -3.23 -7.61
CA ASN A 544 -16.11 -3.21 -8.58
C ASN A 544 -15.95 -2.16 -9.68
N HIS A 545 -15.01 -1.20 -9.52
CA HIS A 545 -14.77 -0.15 -10.49
C HIS A 545 -13.84 -0.63 -11.60
N ILE A 546 -14.40 -0.95 -12.77
CA ILE A 546 -13.65 -1.38 -13.95
C ILE A 546 -13.63 -0.22 -14.94
N TYR A 547 -12.46 0.40 -15.12
CA TYR A 547 -12.34 1.55 -16.00
C TYR A 547 -11.87 1.22 -17.41
N LYS A 548 -11.30 0.01 -17.63
CA LYS A 548 -10.80 -0.43 -18.93
C LYS A 548 -11.02 -1.92 -19.13
N ILE A 549 -11.47 -2.28 -20.32
CA ILE A 549 -11.57 -3.65 -20.81
C ILE A 549 -10.83 -3.73 -22.14
N ILE A 550 -9.99 -4.75 -22.33
CA ILE A 550 -9.33 -5.06 -23.59
C ILE A 550 -9.57 -6.53 -23.89
N VAL A 551 -10.07 -6.82 -25.08
CA VAL A 551 -10.26 -8.19 -25.56
C VAL A 551 -9.01 -8.64 -26.31
N ASP A 552 -8.40 -9.72 -25.86
CA ASP A 552 -7.28 -10.40 -26.52
C ASP A 552 -7.61 -11.90 -26.61
N LYS A 553 -8.23 -12.31 -27.72
CA LYS A 553 -8.72 -13.68 -27.96
C LYS A 553 -9.65 -14.16 -26.83
N ASP A 554 -9.24 -15.20 -26.10
CA ASP A 554 -10.00 -15.78 -24.98
C ASP A 554 -9.72 -15.09 -23.63
N LYS A 555 -8.82 -14.10 -23.59
CA LYS A 555 -8.49 -13.33 -22.40
C LYS A 555 -9.13 -11.96 -22.45
N ILE A 556 -9.95 -11.68 -21.47
CA ILE A 556 -10.59 -10.37 -21.29
C ILE A 556 -9.84 -9.59 -20.20
N TRP A 557 -8.96 -8.73 -20.62
CA TRP A 557 -8.15 -7.93 -19.71
C TRP A 557 -8.95 -6.83 -19.05
N LEU A 558 -8.77 -6.69 -17.75
CA LEU A 558 -9.48 -5.73 -16.90
C LEU A 558 -8.51 -4.84 -16.17
N GLY A 559 -8.83 -3.55 -16.09
CA GLY A 559 -8.20 -2.59 -15.20
C GLY A 559 -9.18 -2.07 -14.16
N THR A 560 -8.82 -2.22 -12.89
CA THR A 560 -9.52 -1.61 -11.75
C THR A 560 -8.57 -0.63 -11.05
N GLN A 561 -8.99 0.04 -10.00
CA GLN A 561 -8.08 0.91 -9.22
C GLN A 561 -6.97 0.13 -8.47
N ALA A 562 -7.13 -1.18 -8.31
CA ALA A 562 -6.25 -1.99 -7.46
C ALA A 562 -5.68 -3.23 -8.19
N GLU A 563 -6.13 -3.53 -9.40
CA GLU A 563 -5.82 -4.77 -10.09
C GLU A 563 -5.68 -4.53 -11.59
N ILE A 564 -4.73 -5.23 -12.20
CA ILE A 564 -4.70 -5.49 -13.64
C ILE A 564 -4.62 -7.00 -13.80
N GLY A 565 -5.56 -7.56 -14.54
CA GLY A 565 -5.61 -8.98 -14.79
C GLY A 565 -6.51 -9.32 -15.95
N TYR A 566 -6.76 -10.60 -16.17
CA TYR A 566 -7.67 -11.04 -17.20
C TYR A 566 -8.70 -12.04 -16.65
N VAL A 567 -9.86 -12.03 -17.26
CA VAL A 567 -10.88 -13.07 -17.11
C VAL A 567 -10.74 -14.03 -18.29
N ASP A 568 -10.69 -15.31 -18.01
CA ASP A 568 -10.84 -16.33 -19.05
C ASP A 568 -12.28 -16.30 -19.57
N ALA A 569 -12.42 -16.14 -20.89
CA ALA A 569 -13.73 -15.93 -21.51
C ALA A 569 -14.67 -17.15 -21.44
N GLN A 570 -14.15 -18.36 -21.15
CA GLN A 570 -14.91 -19.60 -21.06
C GLN A 570 -15.26 -19.94 -19.61
N THR A 571 -14.27 -19.88 -18.71
CA THR A 571 -14.43 -20.27 -17.30
C THR A 571 -14.95 -19.15 -16.42
N LEU A 572 -14.85 -17.91 -16.86
CA LEU A 572 -15.12 -16.69 -16.09
C LEU A 572 -14.24 -16.55 -14.83
N GLU A 573 -13.09 -17.22 -14.78
CA GLU A 573 -12.12 -17.09 -13.71
C GLU A 573 -11.23 -15.87 -13.94
N PHE A 574 -11.08 -15.05 -12.90
CA PHE A 574 -10.21 -13.87 -12.93
C PHE A 574 -8.80 -14.19 -12.41
N THR A 575 -7.81 -13.82 -13.21
CA THR A 575 -6.38 -13.91 -12.83
C THR A 575 -5.80 -12.51 -12.64
N ASP A 576 -5.38 -12.18 -11.42
CA ASP A 576 -4.71 -10.92 -11.11
C ASP A 576 -3.22 -11.02 -11.46
N VAL A 577 -2.83 -10.44 -12.60
CA VAL A 577 -1.45 -10.50 -13.11
C VAL A 577 -0.49 -9.66 -12.27
N LEU A 578 -0.92 -8.49 -11.76
CA LEU A 578 -0.07 -7.68 -10.90
C LEU A 578 0.27 -8.42 -9.60
N ALA A 579 -0.73 -9.01 -8.96
CA ALA A 579 -0.50 -9.78 -7.75
C ALA A 579 0.40 -11.00 -7.98
N GLN A 580 0.18 -11.74 -9.08
CA GLN A 580 1.05 -12.87 -9.44
C GLN A 580 2.51 -12.44 -9.69
N SER A 581 2.72 -11.25 -10.24
CA SER A 581 4.05 -10.68 -10.45
C SER A 581 4.67 -10.08 -9.19
N GLY A 582 3.98 -10.16 -8.05
CA GLY A 582 4.43 -9.60 -6.77
C GLY A 582 4.30 -8.08 -6.68
N LEU A 583 3.57 -7.48 -7.61
CA LEU A 583 3.33 -6.04 -7.60
C LEU A 583 2.16 -5.74 -6.66
N SER A 584 2.36 -4.77 -5.80
CA SER A 584 1.38 -4.37 -4.79
C SER A 584 0.13 -3.76 -5.41
N SER A 585 -1.03 -4.00 -4.80
CA SER A 585 -2.27 -3.27 -5.11
C SER A 585 -2.17 -1.75 -4.86
N SER A 586 -1.08 -1.28 -4.27
CA SER A 586 -0.77 0.15 -4.09
C SER A 586 -0.06 0.78 -5.29
N LEU A 587 0.24 0.01 -6.35
CA LEU A 587 0.82 0.55 -7.58
C LEU A 587 -0.15 1.56 -8.20
N ALA A 588 0.19 2.85 -8.08
CA ALA A 588 -0.60 3.93 -8.68
C ALA A 588 -0.35 4.00 -10.19
N TYR A 589 -1.04 3.16 -10.95
CA TYR A 589 -0.95 3.17 -12.40
C TYR A 589 -2.04 4.05 -13.04
N LYS A 590 -1.77 4.52 -14.24
CA LYS A 590 -2.68 5.38 -15.02
C LYS A 590 -3.48 4.57 -16.04
N ASP A 591 -2.79 3.66 -16.74
CA ASP A 591 -3.38 2.85 -17.79
C ASP A 591 -2.49 1.62 -18.11
N PHE A 592 -3.00 0.66 -18.88
CA PHE A 592 -2.26 -0.54 -19.26
C PHE A 592 -2.60 -0.99 -20.67
N TYR A 593 -1.72 -1.80 -21.26
CA TYR A 593 -1.96 -2.49 -22.52
C TYR A 593 -1.28 -3.87 -22.53
N PRO A 594 -2.00 -4.96 -22.78
CA PRO A 594 -1.44 -6.30 -22.91
C PRO A 594 -0.75 -6.48 -24.28
N ASP A 595 0.31 -7.29 -24.30
CA ASP A 595 0.90 -7.82 -25.51
C ASP A 595 1.04 -9.36 -25.44
N ALA A 596 1.60 -9.99 -26.47
CA ALA A 596 1.75 -11.45 -26.51
C ALA A 596 2.69 -12.00 -25.41
N GLN A 597 3.61 -11.20 -24.89
CA GLN A 597 4.66 -11.61 -23.96
C GLN A 597 4.46 -11.06 -22.54
N GLY A 598 3.58 -10.08 -22.34
CA GLY A 598 3.37 -9.44 -21.06
C GLY A 598 2.34 -8.32 -21.08
N ILE A 599 2.44 -7.44 -20.11
CA ILE A 599 1.64 -6.22 -20.06
C ILE A 599 2.53 -5.00 -19.91
N TRP A 600 2.17 -3.94 -20.61
CA TRP A 600 2.72 -2.60 -20.46
C TRP A 600 1.82 -1.80 -19.54
N VAL A 601 2.38 -1.20 -18.50
CA VAL A 601 1.66 -0.41 -17.50
C VAL A 601 2.21 1.00 -17.48
N ALA A 602 1.39 1.99 -17.77
CA ALA A 602 1.76 3.40 -17.67
C ALA A 602 1.64 3.87 -16.22
N LEU A 603 2.72 4.34 -15.65
CA LEU A 603 2.79 5.07 -14.38
C LEU A 603 2.81 6.58 -14.68
N SER A 604 2.83 7.45 -13.66
CA SER A 604 2.83 8.90 -13.91
C SER A 604 4.05 9.35 -14.73
N HIS A 605 5.25 8.86 -14.38
CA HIS A 605 6.52 9.32 -14.98
C HIS A 605 7.41 8.18 -15.50
N SER A 606 6.86 6.99 -15.62
CA SER A 606 7.56 5.81 -16.11
C SER A 606 6.61 4.81 -16.76
N VAL A 607 7.17 3.82 -17.42
CA VAL A 607 6.46 2.70 -18.02
C VAL A 607 6.99 1.41 -17.41
N LEU A 608 6.12 0.57 -16.91
CA LEU A 608 6.46 -0.72 -16.35
C LEU A 608 6.07 -1.83 -17.34
N TYR A 609 7.00 -2.72 -17.63
CA TYR A 609 6.73 -3.96 -18.35
C TYR A 609 6.71 -5.14 -17.39
N VAL A 610 5.65 -5.92 -17.43
CA VAL A 610 5.45 -7.12 -16.61
C VAL A 610 5.27 -8.31 -17.57
N PRO A 611 6.22 -9.24 -17.65
CA PRO A 611 6.14 -10.37 -18.58
C PRO A 611 5.11 -11.39 -18.13
N ASN A 612 4.47 -12.06 -19.09
CA ASN A 612 3.58 -13.21 -18.87
C ASN A 612 4.34 -14.51 -18.53
N SER A 613 5.51 -14.39 -17.95
CA SER A 613 6.27 -15.57 -17.54
C SER A 613 5.45 -16.36 -16.53
N PRO A 614 5.17 -17.64 -16.75
CA PRO A 614 4.71 -18.48 -15.65
C PRO A 614 5.84 -18.45 -14.64
N ASN A 615 5.63 -17.76 -13.54
CA ASN A 615 6.52 -17.86 -12.40
C ASN A 615 6.39 -19.33 -11.93
N ASP A 616 7.34 -20.18 -12.31
CA ASP A 616 7.52 -21.54 -11.76
C ASP A 616 7.83 -21.50 -10.24
N ARG A 617 7.83 -20.29 -9.67
CA ARG A 617 8.02 -20.05 -8.25
C ARG A 617 6.77 -20.46 -7.52
N LYS A 618 6.85 -21.51 -6.76
CA LYS A 618 5.79 -21.91 -5.83
C LYS A 618 5.50 -20.73 -4.90
N GLU A 619 4.33 -20.16 -5.02
CA GLU A 619 3.83 -19.25 -4.01
C GLU A 619 3.71 -20.04 -2.71
N GLU A 620 4.54 -19.72 -1.74
CA GLU A 620 4.55 -20.37 -0.45
C GLU A 620 4.24 -19.32 0.62
N LEU A 621 3.21 -19.59 1.42
CA LEU A 621 2.89 -18.83 2.60
C LEU A 621 3.40 -19.63 3.81
N ARG A 622 4.31 -19.06 4.57
CA ARG A 622 4.88 -19.72 5.74
C ARG A 622 4.25 -19.20 7.02
N LEU A 623 3.88 -20.13 7.89
CA LEU A 623 3.59 -19.84 9.30
C LEU A 623 4.82 -20.25 10.10
N LEU A 624 5.39 -19.33 10.86
CA LEU A 624 6.52 -19.59 11.74
C LEU A 624 6.09 -20.48 12.92
N PRO A 625 7.02 -21.17 13.57
CA PRO A 625 6.71 -21.98 14.74
C PRO A 625 5.94 -21.17 15.79
N LEU A 626 4.85 -21.73 16.30
CA LEU A 626 4.04 -21.08 17.31
C LEU A 626 4.82 -20.96 18.62
N ALA A 627 4.79 -19.78 19.22
CA ALA A 627 5.42 -19.52 20.51
C ALA A 627 4.36 -19.34 21.60
N SER A 628 4.56 -19.97 22.74
CA SER A 628 3.78 -19.70 23.94
C SER A 628 4.42 -18.52 24.68
N LEU A 629 3.68 -17.45 24.87
CA LEU A 629 4.12 -16.26 25.62
C LEU A 629 3.83 -16.44 27.12
N ASP A 630 2.70 -17.04 27.42
CA ASP A 630 2.30 -17.45 28.75
C ASP A 630 1.36 -18.68 28.67
N ALA A 631 0.76 -19.10 29.80
CA ALA A 631 -0.11 -20.28 29.86
C ALA A 631 -1.33 -20.20 28.92
N ASN A 632 -1.78 -18.99 28.54
CA ASN A 632 -3.01 -18.76 27.77
C ASN A 632 -2.82 -17.84 26.57
N THR A 633 -1.59 -17.37 26.30
CA THR A 633 -1.28 -16.45 25.23
C THR A 633 -0.23 -17.05 24.28
N PHE A 634 -0.53 -17.01 23.00
CA PHE A 634 0.30 -17.62 21.96
C PHE A 634 0.60 -16.59 20.90
N ALA A 635 1.83 -16.56 20.44
CA ALA A 635 2.23 -15.77 19.29
C ALA A 635 2.23 -16.62 18.03
N ALA A 636 1.61 -16.11 16.99
CA ALA A 636 1.64 -16.68 15.65
C ALA A 636 2.14 -15.60 14.68
N GLU A 637 3.08 -15.94 13.83
CA GLU A 637 3.63 -15.03 12.83
C GLU A 637 3.73 -15.72 11.48
N ALA A 638 3.31 -15.04 10.43
CA ALA A 638 3.29 -15.55 9.07
C ALA A 638 4.13 -14.69 8.14
N LEU A 639 4.83 -15.33 7.21
CA LEU A 639 5.64 -14.68 6.20
C LEU A 639 5.01 -14.81 4.83
N HIS A 640 4.79 -13.67 4.18
CA HIS A 640 4.37 -13.56 2.79
C HIS A 640 4.83 -12.23 2.21
N TYR A 641 6.05 -12.16 1.70
CA TYR A 641 6.69 -10.91 1.29
C TYR A 641 6.06 -10.21 0.09
N LYS A 642 5.38 -10.96 -0.80
CA LYS A 642 4.66 -10.36 -1.94
C LYS A 642 3.44 -9.54 -1.50
N ASN A 643 2.68 -10.04 -0.53
CA ASN A 643 1.43 -9.42 -0.07
C ASN A 643 1.29 -9.44 1.46
N PRO A 644 2.21 -8.86 2.23
CA PRO A 644 2.22 -9.01 3.68
C PRO A 644 0.98 -8.43 4.36
N SER A 645 0.39 -7.36 3.82
CA SER A 645 -0.83 -6.74 4.35
C SER A 645 -2.12 -7.53 4.05
N LYS A 646 -2.05 -8.62 3.29
CA LYS A 646 -3.21 -9.47 2.96
C LYS A 646 -3.18 -10.80 3.67
N VAL A 647 -2.16 -11.04 4.47
CA VAL A 647 -2.06 -12.22 5.30
C VAL A 647 -3.08 -12.15 6.43
N GLN A 648 -3.78 -13.26 6.62
CA GLN A 648 -4.70 -13.48 7.73
C GLN A 648 -4.26 -14.72 8.49
N ILE A 649 -4.16 -14.60 9.79
CA ILE A 649 -3.95 -15.75 10.67
C ILE A 649 -5.31 -16.27 11.11
N LYS A 650 -5.55 -17.55 10.85
CA LYS A 650 -6.75 -18.27 11.27
C LYS A 650 -6.38 -19.27 12.34
N TYR A 651 -7.14 -19.27 13.43
CA TYR A 651 -6.87 -20.11 14.57
C TYR A 651 -8.16 -20.66 15.20
N ARG A 652 -8.05 -21.77 15.87
CA ARG A 652 -9.11 -22.32 16.70
C ARG A 652 -8.53 -23.19 17.82
N LEU A 653 -9.19 -23.19 18.93
CA LEU A 653 -8.89 -24.10 20.04
C LEU A 653 -9.79 -25.34 19.94
N LYS A 654 -9.17 -26.49 19.66
CA LYS A 654 -9.91 -27.75 19.45
C LYS A 654 -10.74 -28.13 20.66
N GLY A 655 -12.05 -28.35 20.42
CA GLY A 655 -13.01 -28.70 21.48
C GLY A 655 -13.67 -27.51 22.17
N ILE A 656 -13.25 -26.26 21.87
CA ILE A 656 -13.87 -25.02 22.36
C ILE A 656 -14.45 -24.24 21.20
N ASP A 657 -13.63 -23.90 20.19
CA ASP A 657 -14.09 -23.14 19.01
C ASP A 657 -14.76 -24.09 18.00
N GLN A 658 -15.97 -23.77 17.59
CA GLN A 658 -16.67 -24.48 16.52
C GLN A 658 -16.18 -24.05 15.14
N GLU A 659 -15.84 -22.76 14.97
CA GLU A 659 -15.40 -22.16 13.72
C GLU A 659 -13.99 -21.57 13.86
N TRP A 660 -13.34 -21.34 12.69
CA TRP A 660 -12.06 -20.68 12.64
C TRP A 660 -12.20 -19.18 12.90
N GLN A 661 -11.49 -18.69 13.88
CA GLN A 661 -11.34 -17.26 14.15
C GLN A 661 -10.28 -16.67 13.22
N THR A 662 -10.39 -15.38 12.89
CA THR A 662 -9.51 -14.72 11.91
C THR A 662 -8.95 -13.42 12.47
N ILE A 663 -7.63 -13.26 12.38
CA ILE A 663 -6.91 -12.00 12.62
C ILE A 663 -6.32 -11.55 11.29
N GLY A 664 -6.64 -10.33 10.84
CA GLY A 664 -6.23 -9.78 9.54
C GLY A 664 -4.80 -9.22 9.51
N GLU A 665 -3.87 -9.82 10.23
CA GLU A 665 -2.49 -9.37 10.38
C GLU A 665 -1.51 -10.54 10.25
N PRO A 666 -0.27 -10.30 9.76
CA PRO A 666 0.77 -11.34 9.67
C PRO A 666 1.35 -11.72 11.03
N TYR A 667 1.12 -10.95 12.07
CA TYR A 667 1.45 -11.26 13.45
C TYR A 667 0.19 -11.24 14.30
N ALA A 668 -0.03 -12.26 15.09
CA ALA A 668 -1.17 -12.40 15.97
C ALA A 668 -0.74 -12.81 17.38
N SER A 669 -1.20 -12.07 18.38
CA SER A 669 -1.22 -12.52 19.76
C SER A 669 -2.60 -13.14 20.04
N ILE A 670 -2.64 -14.45 20.17
CA ILE A 670 -3.85 -15.23 20.39
C ILE A 670 -3.99 -15.44 21.90
N HIS A 671 -5.01 -14.85 22.47
CA HIS A 671 -5.26 -14.94 23.91
C HIS A 671 -6.60 -15.63 24.18
N TYR A 672 -6.57 -16.68 25.04
CA TYR A 672 -7.76 -17.37 25.52
C TYR A 672 -7.93 -17.10 27.00
N PRO A 673 -8.74 -16.11 27.39
CA PRO A 673 -9.00 -15.84 28.79
C PRO A 673 -9.85 -16.98 29.40
N HIS A 674 -9.57 -17.34 30.65
CA HIS A 674 -10.40 -18.23 31.46
C HIS A 674 -10.53 -19.67 30.98
N LEU A 675 -9.45 -20.25 30.43
CA LEU A 675 -9.43 -21.69 30.15
C LEU A 675 -9.48 -22.50 31.48
N ARG A 676 -10.33 -23.51 31.49
CA ARG A 676 -10.36 -24.47 32.60
C ARG A 676 -9.12 -25.34 32.55
N LYS A 677 -8.75 -25.95 33.70
CA LYS A 677 -7.66 -26.95 33.73
C LYS A 677 -7.92 -28.04 32.71
N GLY A 678 -6.92 -28.40 31.96
CA GLY A 678 -7.05 -29.44 30.93
C GLY A 678 -5.96 -29.39 29.88
N ASN A 679 -6.01 -30.38 29.02
CA ASN A 679 -5.15 -30.46 27.85
C ASN A 679 -5.90 -29.87 26.66
N TYR A 680 -5.26 -28.95 25.95
CA TYR A 680 -5.80 -28.25 24.80
C TYR A 680 -4.86 -28.39 23.62
N THR A 681 -5.41 -28.19 22.42
CA THR A 681 -4.62 -28.12 21.20
C THR A 681 -5.07 -26.90 20.41
N LEU A 682 -4.16 -25.94 20.26
CA LEU A 682 -4.34 -24.78 19.41
C LEU A 682 -3.96 -25.17 17.99
N GLU A 683 -4.88 -24.97 17.04
CA GLU A 683 -4.65 -25.13 15.61
C GLU A 683 -4.57 -23.76 14.97
N VAL A 684 -3.51 -23.50 14.18
CA VAL A 684 -3.28 -22.22 13.52
C VAL A 684 -2.81 -22.46 12.08
N PHE A 685 -3.31 -21.66 11.15
CA PHE A 685 -2.74 -21.54 9.81
C PHE A 685 -2.83 -20.11 9.30
N ALA A 686 -1.97 -19.74 8.39
CA ALA A 686 -2.04 -18.49 7.69
C ALA A 686 -2.73 -18.65 6.33
N GLN A 687 -3.48 -17.63 5.90
CA GLN A 687 -4.12 -17.57 4.60
C GLN A 687 -3.95 -16.19 3.98
N ASP A 688 -3.58 -16.13 2.70
CA ASP A 688 -3.69 -14.91 1.93
C ASP A 688 -5.16 -14.64 1.59
N ALA A 689 -5.65 -13.45 1.93
CA ALA A 689 -7.07 -13.08 1.75
C ALA A 689 -7.50 -13.06 0.28
N ILE A 690 -6.54 -12.85 -0.65
CA ILE A 690 -6.79 -12.67 -2.08
C ILE A 690 -6.59 -13.98 -2.83
N THR A 691 -5.38 -14.54 -2.78
CA THR A 691 -5.01 -15.74 -3.53
C THR A 691 -5.58 -17.01 -2.92
N LYS A 692 -6.12 -16.93 -1.68
CA LYS A 692 -6.59 -18.05 -0.87
C LYS A 692 -5.49 -19.10 -0.57
N LEU A 693 -4.25 -18.77 -0.87
CA LEU A 693 -3.08 -19.59 -0.52
C LEU A 693 -3.06 -19.82 0.99
N LYS A 694 -2.83 -21.08 1.41
CA LYS A 694 -2.80 -21.45 2.81
C LYS A 694 -1.45 -22.02 3.20
N SER A 695 -0.98 -21.73 4.41
CA SER A 695 0.13 -22.45 5.02
C SER A 695 -0.31 -23.83 5.49
N ALA A 696 0.64 -24.67 5.85
CA ALA A 696 0.35 -25.88 6.65
C ALA A 696 -0.31 -25.48 7.97
N ILE A 697 -1.24 -26.33 8.46
CA ILE A 697 -1.82 -26.16 9.78
C ILE A 697 -0.78 -26.58 10.80
N GLN A 698 -0.44 -25.68 11.71
CA GLN A 698 0.38 -26.01 12.88
C GLN A 698 -0.51 -26.29 14.08
N THR A 699 -0.10 -27.24 14.89
CA THR A 699 -0.80 -27.64 16.11
C THR A 699 0.12 -27.48 17.31
N LEU A 700 -0.33 -26.77 18.32
CA LEU A 700 0.39 -26.59 19.57
C LEU A 700 -0.41 -27.21 20.71
N PRO A 701 -0.02 -28.39 21.21
CA PRO A 701 -0.60 -28.93 22.41
C PRO A 701 -0.06 -28.19 23.64
N PHE A 702 -0.95 -27.84 24.56
CA PHE A 702 -0.57 -27.19 25.82
C PHE A 702 -1.48 -27.63 26.97
N THR A 703 -1.00 -27.49 28.17
CA THR A 703 -1.73 -27.83 29.39
C THR A 703 -1.93 -26.62 30.25
N VAL A 704 -3.17 -26.35 30.60
CA VAL A 704 -3.52 -25.34 31.61
C VAL A 704 -3.47 -25.99 32.98
N PRO A 705 -2.50 -25.60 33.82
CA PRO A 705 -2.36 -26.18 35.16
C PRO A 705 -3.53 -25.76 36.05
N THR A 706 -3.76 -26.55 37.10
CA THR A 706 -4.72 -26.20 38.14
C THR A 706 -4.25 -24.92 38.82
N GLN A 707 -5.09 -23.93 38.85
CA GLN A 707 -4.79 -22.68 39.55
C GLN A 707 -4.77 -22.97 41.07
N TRP A 708 -3.86 -22.36 41.79
CA TRP A 708 -3.73 -22.59 43.24
C TRP A 708 -5.02 -22.30 44.01
N TRP A 709 -5.86 -21.41 43.51
CA TRP A 709 -7.17 -21.08 44.08
C TRP A 709 -8.25 -22.14 43.80
N GLU A 710 -8.05 -23.08 42.87
CA GLU A 710 -8.95 -24.20 42.59
C GLU A 710 -8.60 -25.42 43.44
N THR A 711 -7.51 -25.36 44.22
CA THR A 711 -7.08 -26.48 45.07
C THR A 711 -7.98 -26.58 46.30
N TRP A 712 -8.22 -27.83 46.77
CA TRP A 712 -9.15 -28.10 47.87
C TRP A 712 -8.77 -27.33 49.16
N TRP A 713 -7.47 -27.18 49.45
CA TRP A 713 -7.02 -26.46 50.63
C TRP A 713 -7.28 -24.96 50.56
N PHE A 714 -7.18 -24.37 49.37
CA PHE A 714 -7.51 -22.94 49.16
C PHE A 714 -9.01 -22.70 49.26
N LEU A 715 -9.83 -23.57 48.59
CA LEU A 715 -11.27 -23.47 48.67
C LEU A 715 -11.77 -23.62 50.11
N SER A 716 -11.13 -24.54 50.88
CA SER A 716 -11.46 -24.74 52.33
C SER A 716 -11.06 -23.50 53.15
N SER A 717 -9.85 -22.94 52.91
CA SER A 717 -9.40 -21.74 53.64
C SER A 717 -10.24 -20.52 53.27
N THR A 718 -10.64 -20.37 51.96
CA THR A 718 -11.51 -19.33 51.51
C THR A 718 -12.92 -19.44 52.11
N PHE A 719 -13.44 -20.67 52.25
CA PHE A 719 -14.71 -20.93 52.93
C PHE A 719 -14.66 -20.49 54.38
N VAL A 720 -13.62 -20.80 55.09
CA VAL A 720 -13.41 -20.36 56.48
C VAL A 720 -13.27 -18.82 56.57
N ALA A 721 -12.52 -18.24 55.63
CA ALA A 721 -12.39 -16.78 55.54
C ALA A 721 -13.71 -16.08 55.26
N ILE A 722 -14.56 -16.66 54.35
CA ILE A 722 -15.90 -16.11 54.02
C ILE A 722 -16.77 -16.16 55.25
N LEU A 723 -16.74 -17.26 56.02
CA LEU A 723 -17.50 -17.35 57.27
C LEU A 723 -17.06 -16.28 58.27
N GLY A 724 -15.75 -16.03 58.38
CA GLY A 724 -15.20 -14.93 59.17
C GLY A 724 -15.64 -13.54 58.70
N VAL A 725 -15.69 -13.36 57.37
CA VAL A 725 -16.15 -12.08 56.75
C VAL A 725 -17.66 -11.90 56.95
N ILE A 726 -18.46 -12.95 56.77
CA ILE A 726 -19.91 -12.89 57.03
C ILE A 726 -20.16 -12.48 58.47
N GLY A 727 -19.43 -13.03 59.42
CA GLY A 727 -19.52 -12.65 60.85
C GLY A 727 -19.09 -11.18 61.05
N SER A 728 -18.05 -10.73 60.36
CA SER A 728 -17.58 -9.33 60.43
C SER A 728 -18.55 -8.36 59.70
N ILE A 729 -19.14 -8.77 58.57
CA ILE A 729 -20.13 -7.97 57.86
C ILE A 729 -21.44 -7.84 58.65
N ALA A 730 -21.87 -8.93 59.31
CA ALA A 730 -23.01 -8.82 60.20
C ALA A 730 -22.78 -7.81 61.34
N TYR A 731 -21.55 -7.74 61.84
CA TYR A 731 -21.13 -6.74 62.82
C TYR A 731 -21.12 -5.31 62.21
N VAL A 732 -20.57 -5.16 61.02
CA VAL A 732 -20.44 -3.83 60.35
C VAL A 732 -21.77 -3.32 59.79
N ILE A 733 -22.69 -4.19 59.37
CA ILE A 733 -24.01 -3.77 58.86
C ILE A 733 -24.85 -3.12 60.00
N ILE A 734 -24.69 -3.54 61.22
CA ILE A 734 -25.36 -2.94 62.41
C ILE A 734 -24.79 -1.51 62.61
N GLU A 735 -23.50 -1.28 62.34
CA GLU A 735 -22.86 0.05 62.50
C GLU A 735 -23.13 1.01 61.30
N ARG A 736 -23.24 0.47 60.06
CA ARG A 736 -23.38 1.27 58.83
C ARG A 736 -24.73 1.86 58.52
N ASN A 737 -25.78 1.40 59.15
CA ASN A 737 -27.12 2.01 58.97
C ASN A 737 -27.18 3.46 59.48
N ARG A 738 -26.17 3.89 60.21
CA ARG A 738 -26.04 5.27 60.75
C ARG A 738 -25.38 6.27 59.80
N GLN A 739 -24.64 5.85 58.80
CA GLN A 739 -23.85 6.76 57.96
C GLN A 739 -24.39 6.97 56.54
N LYS A 740 -25.48 6.36 56.16
CA LYS A 740 -25.99 6.33 54.77
C LYS A 740 -26.64 7.61 54.24
N GLN A 741 -26.88 8.63 55.10
CA GLN A 741 -27.52 9.86 54.62
C GLN A 741 -26.59 10.91 53.99
N LEU A 742 -25.29 10.87 54.27
CA LEU A 742 -24.35 11.89 53.78
C LEU A 742 -23.70 11.57 52.43
N PHE A 743 -23.84 10.34 51.92
CA PHE A 743 -23.11 9.92 50.72
C PHE A 743 -23.90 10.06 49.39
N LYS A 744 -25.20 10.35 49.48
CA LYS A 744 -26.02 10.51 48.27
C LYS A 744 -25.76 11.76 47.45
N GLU A 745 -25.32 12.84 48.07
CA GLU A 745 -25.05 14.11 47.34
C GLU A 745 -23.77 14.08 46.49
N GLN A 746 -22.71 13.42 46.92
CA GLN A 746 -21.46 13.41 46.16
C GLN A 746 -21.48 12.51 44.90
N LEU A 747 -22.33 11.49 44.87
CA LEU A 747 -22.45 10.57 43.72
C LEU A 747 -23.06 11.24 42.49
N TRP A 748 -23.96 12.18 42.68
CA TRP A 748 -24.63 12.89 41.61
C TRP A 748 -23.71 13.85 40.86
N ILE A 749 -22.80 14.51 41.55
CA ILE A 749 -21.83 15.45 40.96
C ILE A 749 -20.80 14.70 40.08
N SER A 750 -20.43 13.48 40.46
CA SER A 750 -19.49 12.65 39.71
C SER A 750 -20.06 12.12 38.39
N GLN A 751 -21.35 11.78 38.38
CA GLN A 751 -22.04 11.32 37.18
C GLN A 751 -22.23 12.43 36.13
N ILE A 752 -22.43 13.66 36.57
CA ILE A 752 -22.53 14.82 35.67
C ILE A 752 -21.19 15.11 35.02
N LYS A 753 -20.05 14.97 35.73
CA LYS A 753 -18.72 15.14 35.16
C LYS A 753 -18.34 14.08 34.12
N ALA A 754 -18.77 12.84 34.30
CA ALA A 754 -18.50 11.76 33.33
C ALA A 754 -19.24 11.95 32.00
N LEU A 755 -20.44 12.56 32.02
CA LEU A 755 -21.20 12.87 30.81
C LEU A 755 -20.67 14.09 30.04
N GLN A 756 -19.87 14.94 30.69
CA GLN A 756 -19.22 16.10 30.06
C GLN A 756 -17.97 15.73 29.22
N SER A 757 -17.37 14.57 29.43
CA SER A 757 -16.07 14.22 28.85
C SER A 757 -16.12 13.58 27.46
N GLN A 758 -17.29 13.51 26.82
CA GLN A 758 -17.42 12.90 25.49
C GLN A 758 -17.25 13.94 24.37
N MET A 759 -16.01 14.36 24.12
CA MET A 759 -15.69 15.07 22.88
C MET A 759 -15.81 14.13 21.69
N ASN A 760 -16.51 14.60 20.64
CA ASN A 760 -16.76 13.82 19.42
C ASN A 760 -15.46 13.64 18.58
N PRO A 761 -14.81 12.46 18.58
CA PRO A 761 -13.55 12.25 17.85
C PRO A 761 -13.70 12.47 16.34
N HIS A 762 -14.89 12.26 15.82
CA HIS A 762 -15.18 12.41 14.39
C HIS A 762 -15.09 13.88 13.92
N PHE A 763 -15.47 14.84 14.76
CA PHE A 763 -15.31 16.27 14.45
C PHE A 763 -13.82 16.64 14.32
N LEU A 764 -12.98 16.14 15.23
CA LEU A 764 -11.53 16.33 15.18
C LEU A 764 -10.92 15.85 13.86
N TYR A 765 -11.25 14.63 13.45
CA TYR A 765 -10.77 14.07 12.19
C TYR A 765 -11.24 14.87 10.96
N ASN A 766 -12.47 15.36 10.98
CA ASN A 766 -13.02 16.13 9.87
C ASN A 766 -12.31 17.47 9.68
N ILE A 767 -12.03 18.20 10.76
CA ILE A 767 -11.30 19.48 10.70
C ILE A 767 -9.86 19.24 10.21
N LEU A 768 -9.19 18.21 10.74
CA LEU A 768 -7.82 17.88 10.28
C LEU A 768 -7.78 17.53 8.80
N ASN A 769 -8.76 16.80 8.29
CA ASN A 769 -8.88 16.49 6.87
C ASN A 769 -9.13 17.76 6.02
N THR A 770 -9.94 18.69 6.53
CA THR A 770 -10.18 19.98 5.85
C THR A 770 -8.90 20.81 5.79
N VAL A 771 -8.17 20.90 6.90
CA VAL A 771 -6.85 21.56 6.94
C VAL A 771 -5.88 20.91 5.95
N GLN A 772 -5.82 19.59 5.93
CA GLN A 772 -4.98 18.85 4.99
C GLN A 772 -5.37 19.14 3.53
N GLY A 773 -6.67 19.18 3.21
CA GLY A 773 -7.17 19.53 1.90
C GLY A 773 -6.79 20.96 1.47
N LEU A 774 -6.88 21.93 2.38
CA LEU A 774 -6.48 23.32 2.14
C LEU A 774 -4.97 23.45 1.92
N VAL A 775 -4.16 22.69 2.66
CA VAL A 775 -2.70 22.63 2.49
C VAL A 775 -2.33 22.06 1.12
N TYR A 776 -2.99 20.98 0.70
CA TYR A 776 -2.76 20.37 -0.62
C TYR A 776 -3.19 21.28 -1.78
N SER A 777 -4.18 22.15 -1.54
CA SER A 777 -4.67 23.13 -2.53
C SER A 777 -3.86 24.44 -2.53
N ASP A 778 -2.74 24.49 -1.83
CA ASP A 778 -1.83 25.64 -1.62
C ASP A 778 -2.51 26.88 -0.99
N ARG A 779 -3.62 26.67 -0.31
CA ARG A 779 -4.37 27.71 0.42
C ARG A 779 -3.89 27.80 1.88
N ARG A 780 -2.60 28.06 2.07
CA ARG A 780 -1.93 27.99 3.39
C ARG A 780 -2.47 29.01 4.40
N SER A 781 -2.87 30.19 3.96
CA SER A 781 -3.44 31.22 4.83
C SER A 781 -4.74 30.71 5.47
N GLU A 782 -5.62 30.18 4.66
CA GLU A 782 -6.90 29.66 5.11
C GLU A 782 -6.75 28.42 5.99
N ALA A 783 -5.79 27.54 5.66
CA ALA A 783 -5.45 26.41 6.53
C ALA A 783 -4.98 26.84 7.92
N SER A 784 -4.20 27.94 7.98
CA SER A 784 -3.72 28.54 9.24
C SER A 784 -4.87 29.12 10.05
N ASP A 785 -5.81 29.81 9.39
CA ASP A 785 -6.99 30.42 10.04
C ASP A 785 -7.92 29.32 10.59
N VAL A 786 -8.14 28.24 9.83
CA VAL A 786 -8.91 27.09 10.29
C VAL A 786 -8.26 26.44 11.50
N LEU A 787 -6.93 26.26 11.48
CA LEU A 787 -6.19 25.67 12.60
C LEU A 787 -6.23 26.57 13.84
N GLY A 788 -6.15 27.89 13.66
CA GLY A 788 -6.29 28.88 14.70
C GLY A 788 -7.67 28.81 15.37
N ASN A 789 -8.71 28.91 14.59
CA ASN A 789 -10.09 28.80 15.09
C ASN A 789 -10.39 27.45 15.75
N PHE A 790 -9.82 26.37 15.23
CA PHE A 790 -9.92 25.04 15.84
C PHE A 790 -9.20 24.99 17.19
N SER A 791 -8.00 25.56 17.29
CA SER A 791 -7.25 25.63 18.57
C SER A 791 -8.00 26.43 19.61
N ASP A 792 -8.63 27.54 19.20
CA ASP A 792 -9.44 28.37 20.11
C ASP A 792 -10.74 27.66 20.53
N LEU A 793 -11.42 26.97 19.60
CA LEU A 793 -12.55 26.13 19.93
C LEU A 793 -12.19 25.05 20.95
N MET A 794 -11.08 24.34 20.73
CA MET A 794 -10.63 23.28 21.64
C MET A 794 -10.27 23.80 23.01
N ARG A 795 -9.55 24.93 23.08
CA ARG A 795 -9.18 25.57 24.34
C ARG A 795 -10.42 26.00 25.09
N ASN A 796 -11.34 26.69 24.44
CA ASN A 796 -12.59 27.16 25.04
C ASN A 796 -13.46 25.99 25.49
N THR A 797 -13.58 24.93 24.69
CA THR A 797 -14.32 23.71 25.04
C THR A 797 -13.74 23.04 26.29
N LEU A 798 -12.40 22.92 26.39
CA LEU A 798 -11.75 22.36 27.57
C LEU A 798 -12.02 23.19 28.82
N GLN A 799 -11.83 24.52 28.75
CA GLN A 799 -12.10 25.42 29.88
C GLN A 799 -13.55 25.41 30.33
N ILE A 800 -14.46 25.35 29.37
CA ILE A 800 -15.93 25.35 29.63
C ILE A 800 -16.37 23.98 30.17
N SER A 801 -15.77 22.88 29.76
CA SER A 801 -16.11 21.53 30.20
C SER A 801 -15.84 21.27 31.68
N GLU A 802 -14.97 22.05 32.30
CA GLU A 802 -14.66 21.98 33.74
C GLU A 802 -15.70 22.72 34.58
N LYS A 803 -16.50 23.60 33.98
CA LYS A 803 -17.50 24.40 34.64
C LYS A 803 -18.89 23.76 34.48
N PRO A 804 -19.68 23.57 35.53
CA PRO A 804 -21.03 23.04 35.41
C PRO A 804 -22.02 24.04 34.74
N TYR A 805 -21.76 25.32 34.89
CA TYR A 805 -22.51 26.43 34.30
C TYR A 805 -21.57 27.48 33.69
N ILE A 806 -21.99 28.05 32.59
CA ILE A 806 -21.28 29.11 31.87
C ILE A 806 -22.22 30.26 31.55
N THR A 807 -21.67 31.41 31.24
CA THR A 807 -22.48 32.54 30.80
C THR A 807 -23.03 32.31 29.40
N LEU A 808 -24.18 32.90 29.11
CA LEU A 808 -24.78 32.84 27.78
C LEU A 808 -23.80 33.34 26.68
N ASN A 809 -23.01 34.36 27.04
CA ASN A 809 -21.99 34.88 26.14
C ASN A 809 -20.92 33.83 25.82
N GLU A 810 -20.41 33.08 26.81
CA GLU A 810 -19.45 32.02 26.57
C GLU A 810 -20.01 30.93 25.63
N GLU A 811 -21.29 30.54 25.79
CA GLU A 811 -21.91 29.54 24.90
C GLU A 811 -22.11 30.09 23.48
N VAL A 812 -22.53 31.35 23.31
CA VAL A 812 -22.72 32.00 22.00
C VAL A 812 -21.38 32.11 21.27
N GLU A 813 -20.30 32.52 21.94
CA GLU A 813 -18.97 32.61 21.32
C GLU A 813 -18.45 31.22 20.95
N LEU A 814 -18.69 30.20 21.76
CA LEU A 814 -18.34 28.82 21.44
C LEU A 814 -19.11 28.33 20.21
N LEU A 815 -20.40 28.63 20.12
CA LEU A 815 -21.23 28.27 18.95
C LEU A 815 -20.78 29.01 17.68
N LYS A 816 -20.39 30.30 17.78
CA LYS A 816 -19.84 31.05 16.63
C LYS A 816 -18.58 30.40 16.10
N LEU A 817 -17.64 30.03 16.99
CA LEU A 817 -16.42 29.31 16.62
C LEU A 817 -16.74 27.95 15.99
N TYR A 818 -17.67 27.21 16.57
CA TYR A 818 -18.09 25.91 16.03
C TYR A 818 -18.70 26.05 14.63
N VAL A 819 -19.65 27.00 14.47
CA VAL A 819 -20.33 27.29 13.21
C VAL A 819 -19.33 27.75 12.14
N SER A 820 -18.36 28.61 12.49
CA SER A 820 -17.33 29.07 11.55
C SER A 820 -16.49 27.92 11.00
N LEU A 821 -16.14 26.96 11.85
CA LEU A 821 -15.36 25.78 11.45
C LEU A 821 -16.19 24.80 10.60
N GLU A 822 -17.45 24.59 10.94
CA GLU A 822 -18.34 23.74 10.15
C GLU A 822 -18.64 24.37 8.76
N LYS A 823 -18.77 25.69 8.64
CA LYS A 823 -18.98 26.39 7.36
C LYS A 823 -17.89 26.09 6.34
N ILE A 824 -16.66 26.02 6.77
CA ILE A 824 -15.50 25.80 5.88
C ILE A 824 -15.53 24.39 5.25
N ARG A 825 -16.22 23.45 5.88
CA ARG A 825 -16.37 22.08 5.42
C ARG A 825 -17.31 21.91 4.24
N PHE A 826 -18.16 22.90 3.97
CA PHE A 826 -19.12 22.83 2.89
C PHE A 826 -18.57 23.55 1.64
N GLU A 827 -18.59 22.86 0.51
CA GLU A 827 -18.18 23.43 -0.79
C GLU A 827 -19.16 24.50 -1.29
N GLU A 828 -20.42 24.44 -0.85
CA GLU A 828 -21.47 25.41 -1.19
C GLU A 828 -21.63 26.40 -0.03
N ALA A 829 -21.94 27.64 -0.37
CA ALA A 829 -22.17 28.69 0.63
C ALA A 829 -23.36 28.31 1.55
N ILE A 830 -23.08 28.24 2.84
CA ILE A 830 -24.12 28.08 3.86
C ILE A 830 -24.43 29.42 4.49
N ASP A 831 -25.70 29.78 4.48
CA ASP A 831 -26.19 30.95 5.16
C ASP A 831 -26.46 30.60 6.64
N CYS A 832 -25.59 31.05 7.54
CA CYS A 832 -25.73 30.81 8.97
C CYS A 832 -25.79 32.13 9.72
N HIS A 833 -26.87 32.36 10.44
CA HIS A 833 -27.06 33.53 11.27
C HIS A 833 -27.28 33.15 12.74
N ILE A 834 -26.53 33.80 13.60
CA ILE A 834 -26.73 33.71 15.05
C ILE A 834 -27.25 35.10 15.49
N THR A 835 -28.52 35.17 15.87
CA THR A 835 -29.17 36.39 16.27
C THR A 835 -29.45 36.34 17.77
N VAL A 836 -29.08 37.40 18.46
CA VAL A 836 -29.37 37.55 19.90
C VAL A 836 -30.24 38.79 20.08
N ASP A 837 -31.51 38.53 20.40
CA ASP A 837 -32.55 39.56 20.47
C ASP A 837 -32.90 39.89 21.94
N PHE A 838 -31.89 40.46 22.64
CA PHE A 838 -32.11 41.00 23.99
C PHE A 838 -30.93 41.87 24.48
N PRO A 839 -31.10 42.73 25.54
CA PRO A 839 -30.10 43.67 26.01
C PRO A 839 -28.81 43.01 26.52
N THR A 840 -27.70 43.70 26.40
CA THR A 840 -26.30 43.22 26.74
C THR A 840 -26.19 42.77 28.19
N GLU A 841 -26.97 43.27 29.09
CA GLU A 841 -27.00 42.90 30.52
C GLU A 841 -27.38 41.44 30.75
N THR A 842 -28.18 40.85 29.86
CA THR A 842 -28.69 39.44 29.93
C THR A 842 -27.60 38.43 29.57
N TRP A 843 -26.52 38.84 28.97
CA TRP A 843 -25.40 37.97 28.52
C TRP A 843 -24.66 37.32 29.69
N ARG A 844 -24.82 37.80 30.90
CA ARG A 844 -24.23 37.26 32.14
C ARG A 844 -25.03 36.14 32.80
N HIS A 845 -26.20 35.82 32.27
CA HIS A 845 -27.00 34.68 32.77
C HIS A 845 -26.28 33.38 32.54
N HIS A 846 -26.37 32.48 33.51
CA HIS A 846 -25.68 31.20 33.46
C HIS A 846 -26.58 30.11 32.92
N ILE A 847 -26.10 29.36 31.94
CA ILE A 847 -26.76 28.17 31.40
C ILE A 847 -25.83 26.95 31.62
N PRO A 848 -26.36 25.71 31.63
CA PRO A 848 -25.49 24.54 31.71
C PRO A 848 -24.53 24.49 30.54
N SER A 849 -23.24 24.25 30.83
CA SER A 849 -22.20 24.26 29.82
C SER A 849 -22.50 23.28 28.70
N MET A 850 -22.18 23.65 27.43
CA MET A 850 -22.28 22.79 26.24
C MET A 850 -23.68 22.18 26.05
N LEU A 851 -24.74 22.88 26.39
CA LEU A 851 -26.12 22.40 26.27
C LEU A 851 -26.62 22.50 24.82
N LEU A 852 -26.25 23.58 24.11
CA LEU A 852 -26.76 23.89 22.77
C LEU A 852 -25.94 23.26 21.65
N GLN A 853 -24.66 23.06 21.86
CA GLN A 853 -23.75 22.53 20.87
C GLN A 853 -24.21 21.23 20.20
N PRO A 854 -24.76 20.20 20.92
CA PRO A 854 -25.23 18.97 20.29
C PRO A 854 -26.39 19.18 19.29
N PHE A 855 -27.21 20.20 19.46
CA PHE A 855 -28.29 20.52 18.52
C PHE A 855 -27.77 21.17 17.25
N VAL A 856 -26.79 22.09 17.39
CA VAL A 856 -26.14 22.73 16.26
C VAL A 856 -25.31 21.70 15.48
N GLU A 857 -24.61 20.79 16.17
CA GLU A 857 -23.93 19.66 15.53
C GLU A 857 -24.90 18.78 14.73
N ASN A 858 -26.07 18.49 15.27
CA ASN A 858 -27.08 17.69 14.58
C ASN A 858 -27.65 18.42 13.34
N ALA A 859 -27.88 19.72 13.41
CA ALA A 859 -28.31 20.52 12.28
C ALA A 859 -27.30 20.45 11.10
N PHE A 860 -26.02 20.62 11.38
CA PHE A 860 -24.99 20.48 10.37
C PHE A 860 -24.89 19.05 9.85
N LYS A 861 -24.78 18.07 10.74
CA LYS A 861 -24.41 16.68 10.39
C LYS A 861 -25.56 15.90 9.76
N HIS A 862 -26.76 16.10 10.24
CA HIS A 862 -27.93 15.32 9.85
C HIS A 862 -28.94 16.14 9.02
N GLY A 863 -28.98 17.45 9.22
CA GLY A 863 -29.85 18.36 8.45
C GLY A 863 -29.18 18.80 7.14
N LEU A 864 -28.11 19.56 7.23
CA LEU A 864 -27.55 20.33 6.11
C LEU A 864 -26.52 19.57 5.26
N LEU A 865 -25.78 18.62 5.84
CA LEU A 865 -24.71 17.91 5.12
C LEU A 865 -25.25 17.20 3.87
N HIS A 866 -26.45 16.64 3.97
CA HIS A 866 -27.06 15.85 2.90
C HIS A 866 -28.01 16.62 1.99
N LYS A 867 -28.22 17.91 2.27
CA LYS A 867 -29.07 18.78 1.44
C LYS A 867 -28.33 19.30 0.21
N ARG A 868 -28.96 19.31 -0.94
CA ARG A 868 -28.50 19.97 -2.16
C ARG A 868 -29.17 21.34 -2.31
N GLY A 869 -28.41 22.35 -2.73
CA GLY A 869 -28.88 23.73 -2.91
C GLY A 869 -28.77 24.55 -1.63
N ASP A 870 -29.65 25.53 -1.52
CA ASP A 870 -29.64 26.56 -0.47
C ASP A 870 -29.68 25.98 0.94
N LYS A 871 -28.64 26.24 1.73
CA LYS A 871 -28.50 25.72 3.10
C LYS A 871 -28.55 26.85 4.09
N ARG A 872 -29.47 26.77 5.02
CA ARG A 872 -29.67 27.81 6.04
C ARG A 872 -29.72 27.22 7.43
N LEU A 873 -29.04 27.88 8.35
CA LEU A 873 -29.09 27.60 9.78
C LEU A 873 -29.28 28.91 10.53
N HIS A 874 -30.39 29.05 11.21
CA HIS A 874 -30.64 30.19 12.08
C HIS A 874 -30.62 29.76 13.53
N ILE A 875 -29.86 30.44 14.35
CA ILE A 875 -29.82 30.26 15.79
C ILE A 875 -30.27 31.57 16.40
N ILE A 876 -31.46 31.56 17.00
CA ILE A 876 -32.08 32.74 17.53
C ILE A 876 -32.22 32.61 19.05
N PHE A 877 -31.60 33.52 19.76
CA PHE A 877 -31.74 33.66 21.19
C PHE A 877 -32.70 34.80 21.47
N SER A 878 -33.79 34.52 22.11
CA SER A 878 -34.84 35.49 22.42
C SER A 878 -35.34 35.33 23.88
N ARG A 879 -35.91 36.36 24.40
CA ARG A 879 -36.54 36.35 25.74
C ARG A 879 -38.04 36.19 25.60
N GLN A 880 -38.61 35.16 26.20
CA GLN A 880 -40.05 34.96 26.24
C GLN A 880 -40.55 35.02 27.71
N GLY A 881 -40.99 36.22 28.14
CA GLY A 881 -41.28 36.49 29.54
C GLY A 881 -40.02 36.43 30.40
N ASP A 882 -40.01 35.55 31.41
CA ASP A 882 -38.83 35.31 32.27
C ASP A 882 -37.94 34.16 31.79
N ASN A 883 -38.26 33.54 30.67
CA ASN A 883 -37.52 32.41 30.13
C ASN A 883 -36.60 32.84 28.95
N LEU A 884 -35.46 32.19 28.85
CA LEU A 884 -34.63 32.23 27.67
C LEU A 884 -35.13 31.18 26.69
N GLN A 885 -35.50 31.61 25.49
CA GLN A 885 -35.85 30.75 24.37
C GLN A 885 -34.69 30.73 23.37
N VAL A 886 -34.24 29.55 23.04
CA VAL A 886 -33.25 29.36 21.97
C VAL A 886 -33.88 28.52 20.87
N VAL A 887 -33.95 29.08 19.66
CA VAL A 887 -34.47 28.39 18.48
C VAL A 887 -33.29 28.09 17.57
N ILE A 888 -33.14 26.82 17.24
CA ILE A 888 -32.13 26.35 16.27
C ILE A 888 -32.93 25.79 15.11
N GLU A 889 -32.96 26.53 14.00
CA GLU A 889 -33.73 26.20 12.80
C GLU A 889 -32.81 25.91 11.66
N ASP A 890 -32.89 24.73 11.10
CA ASP A 890 -32.19 24.35 9.84
C ASP A 890 -33.25 24.01 8.78
N ASN A 891 -32.89 24.33 7.54
CA ASN A 891 -33.70 23.94 6.39
C ASN A 891 -33.19 22.64 5.75
N GLY A 892 -32.66 21.74 6.53
CA GLY A 892 -32.06 20.47 6.08
C GLY A 892 -33.05 19.49 5.45
N ILE A 893 -32.66 18.25 5.39
CA ILE A 893 -33.43 17.17 4.72
C ILE A 893 -34.54 16.59 5.61
N GLY A 894 -34.68 17.06 6.85
CA GLY A 894 -35.60 16.53 7.82
C GLY A 894 -35.16 15.21 8.48
N ARG A 895 -35.74 14.91 9.64
CA ARG A 895 -35.31 13.77 10.48
C ARG A 895 -35.66 12.41 9.88
N GLU A 896 -36.83 12.27 9.27
CA GLU A 896 -37.24 11.00 8.66
C GLU A 896 -36.33 10.59 7.53
N TYR A 897 -36.00 11.52 6.65
CA TYR A 897 -35.12 11.27 5.51
C TYR A 897 -33.66 11.04 5.93
N ALA A 898 -33.18 11.76 6.95
CA ALA A 898 -31.86 11.54 7.55
C ALA A 898 -31.73 10.14 8.18
N GLN A 899 -32.80 9.63 8.84
CA GLN A 899 -32.83 8.25 9.37
C GLN A 899 -32.83 7.20 8.27
N GLU A 900 -33.48 7.44 7.15
CA GLU A 900 -33.45 6.53 5.99
C GLU A 900 -32.06 6.45 5.39
N ILE A 901 -31.33 7.57 5.25
CA ILE A 901 -29.95 7.59 4.80
C ILE A 901 -29.05 6.82 5.77
N GLN A 902 -29.22 7.00 7.07
CA GLN A 902 -28.47 6.25 8.08
C GLN A 902 -28.73 4.73 8.02
N LYS A 903 -29.95 4.30 7.79
CA LYS A 903 -30.30 2.87 7.62
C LYS A 903 -29.63 2.26 6.38
N ARG A 904 -29.48 3.03 5.31
CA ARG A 904 -28.83 2.58 4.06
C ARG A 904 -27.30 2.50 4.17
N GLN A 905 -26.66 3.28 5.04
CA GLN A 905 -25.21 3.33 5.18
C GLN A 905 -24.62 2.30 6.17
N ALA A 906 -25.43 1.43 6.76
CA ALA A 906 -25.03 0.37 7.71
C ALA A 906 -24.08 0.82 8.85
N ARG A 907 -23.98 2.11 9.11
CA ARG A 907 -23.24 2.65 10.26
C ARG A 907 -24.20 2.80 11.42
N LYS A 908 -24.02 1.97 12.44
CA LYS A 908 -24.57 2.20 13.79
C LYS A 908 -23.92 3.46 14.38
N SER A 909 -24.27 4.64 13.93
CA SER A 909 -24.14 5.82 14.75
C SER A 909 -25.47 5.96 15.50
N THR A 910 -25.48 5.45 16.68
CA THR A 910 -26.55 5.67 17.66
C THR A 910 -26.79 7.17 17.79
N GLY A 911 -28.03 7.58 17.84
CA GLY A 911 -28.49 8.92 18.25
C GLY A 911 -28.09 9.25 19.70
N PHE A 912 -26.86 8.93 20.09
CA PHE A 912 -26.33 8.95 21.45
C PHE A 912 -26.23 10.38 21.99
N ALA A 913 -25.88 11.36 21.14
CA ALA A 913 -25.69 12.74 21.58
C ALA A 913 -27.00 13.40 22.01
N LEU A 914 -28.07 13.23 21.25
CA LEU A 914 -29.37 13.81 21.59
C LEU A 914 -30.00 13.12 22.81
N SER A 915 -29.92 11.79 22.87
CA SER A 915 -30.36 10.99 24.02
C SER A 915 -29.55 11.34 25.28
N ALA A 916 -28.24 11.51 25.17
CA ALA A 916 -27.37 11.93 26.26
C ALA A 916 -27.71 13.36 26.75
N THR A 917 -28.00 14.27 25.82
CA THR A 917 -28.41 15.64 26.18
C THR A 917 -29.79 15.65 26.88
N GLN A 918 -30.75 14.86 26.42
CA GLN A 918 -32.04 14.70 27.06
C GLN A 918 -31.91 14.08 28.45
N GLN A 919 -31.09 13.05 28.63
CA GLN A 919 -30.81 12.47 29.96
C GLN A 919 -30.12 13.48 30.87
N ARG A 920 -29.22 14.29 30.38
CA ARG A 920 -28.57 15.36 31.15
C ARG A 920 -29.56 16.42 31.60
N VAL A 921 -30.45 16.87 30.70
CA VAL A 921 -31.52 17.81 31.04
C VAL A 921 -32.48 17.22 32.07
N ALA A 922 -32.87 15.95 31.93
CA ALA A 922 -33.72 15.28 32.93
C ALA A 922 -33.03 15.19 34.31
N LEU A 923 -31.70 15.06 34.36
CA LEU A 923 -30.92 15.09 35.59
C LEU A 923 -30.85 16.51 36.18
N LEU A 924 -30.59 17.52 35.37
CA LEU A 924 -30.54 18.92 35.78
C LEU A 924 -31.87 19.40 36.31
N ASN A 925 -32.99 19.03 35.70
CA ASN A 925 -34.34 19.35 36.13
C ASN A 925 -34.72 18.70 37.47
N LYS A 926 -34.03 17.65 37.91
CA LYS A 926 -34.19 17.04 39.24
C LYS A 926 -33.47 17.78 40.34
N ILE A 927 -32.43 18.55 40.00
CA ILE A 927 -31.55 19.20 40.97
C ILE A 927 -31.90 20.68 41.16
N HIS A 928 -32.44 21.34 40.13
CA HIS A 928 -32.64 22.77 40.09
C HIS A 928 -34.13 23.16 40.03
N PRO A 929 -34.54 24.30 40.64
CA PRO A 929 -35.90 24.80 40.59
C PRO A 929 -36.34 25.31 39.20
N HIS A 930 -35.37 25.60 38.31
CA HIS A 930 -35.63 26.04 36.93
C HIS A 930 -35.62 24.84 35.99
N GLN A 931 -36.70 24.69 35.22
CA GLN A 931 -36.84 23.56 34.30
C GLN A 931 -36.40 23.94 32.89
N ILE A 932 -35.62 23.02 32.25
CA ILE A 932 -35.20 23.11 30.85
C ILE A 932 -36.16 22.25 30.05
N HIS A 933 -36.85 22.82 29.05
CA HIS A 933 -37.66 22.10 28.09
C HIS A 933 -36.98 22.07 26.73
N ILE A 934 -37.08 20.95 26.03
CA ILE A 934 -36.55 20.77 24.68
C ILE A 934 -37.67 20.26 23.79
N ASP A 935 -38.07 21.08 22.84
CA ASP A 935 -39.06 20.73 21.82
C ASP A 935 -38.34 20.61 20.46
N ILE A 936 -38.59 19.54 19.73
CA ILE A 936 -38.03 19.34 18.41
C ILE A 936 -39.18 19.22 17.42
N ILE A 937 -39.27 20.21 16.52
CA ILE A 937 -40.36 20.39 15.59
C ILE A 937 -39.89 20.20 14.18
N ASP A 938 -40.51 19.32 13.40
CA ASP A 938 -40.29 19.22 11.96
C ASP A 938 -41.27 20.18 11.27
N GLN A 939 -40.73 21.19 10.56
CA GLN A 939 -41.55 22.08 9.74
C GLN A 939 -41.60 21.48 8.32
N TYR A 940 -42.80 21.24 7.80
CA TYR A 940 -43.08 20.73 6.46
C TYR A 940 -42.82 21.77 5.39
#